data_b86928d20d473ac37909aa11a5fe03b8
#
_entry.id   b86928d20d473ac37909aa11a5fe03b8
#
_cell.length_a   1.000
_cell.length_b   1.000
_cell.length_c   1.000
_cell.angle_alpha   90.00
_cell.angle_beta   90.00
_cell.angle_gamma   90.00
#
_symmetry.space_group_name_H-M   'P 1'
#
loop_
_entity.id
_entity.type
_entity.pdbx_description
1 polymer ?
#
loop_
_entity_poly.entity_id
_entity_poly.type
_entity_poly.pdbx_seq_one_letter_code
_entity_poly.pdbx_strand_id
1 'polypeptide(L)'
;MFNWKRIVLFIISSIVALVILAAIFISPIAKYVIEKYSEQYTGRLINMNYLRINLFNGEINVKGLRIYEKGRKGIFISVGEVNSRVSVLRMFYSNYLIKKLTINQPVIRIAQKGNQFNYDDLIERFLEDDTPPKPGDKPAAYWVRQLSVNDATLVYTNNKPAVSVKMVNTFAEVKDIAWDDPSYHAKLSTRLATGGNATVTLDFNSKNLQYFLEGDVQQFNINWMYPYLKDYMKVKELRGIVGGKFKWSGNGNRPLDIALSGILGAEKFAIVDESGELLTAAEQMAVKIDTINTARNRYEFAYINMSRPFIRLTMYDKGFNYERIFTTPSSVSGDTSSQVYSNIFLMMAGYIQDLVKQYDMNDYKVNRLSITGGQCVFTDYTRGDRFRYVLDSVLLSSERINSNNDFLNFAVSSRLNTSGKMKGTLKVNPKNYRDIVIDAGISDLLITDFNPYFKYFVATPFQNGKIKYVNVTSVLNNQLNSKNTLDIERVKTGKKVKNATAMNLPVPLAVSLLKDVKGNIHLDIPVKGSLDDPKFRWGKVVWQVVKNLIVKAATAPFRLIANLFGGKEEDFKEVYFEYVQLGIEPKHRKVLDNLCKVLQQKPEMKMELIQETNLEDEASVLAVNETKKKYLQLPAGGAMTAEVKARLDSLPETDSLFVKFVNQRISGQTDLHSTEEKCVRIIGKESLSKWVAEVMERRNQAVANYLRTEKQLPDNRYVIKNAKPDMQLQRSAPPKYLINLSAGE
;
A
#
# COMPACT_ATOMS: atom_id res chain seq x y z
N MET A 1 103.07 44.81 6.61
CA MET A 1 102.23 43.87 7.37
C MET A 1 100.80 44.01 6.92
N PHE A 2 100.32 43.07 6.06
CA PHE A 2 98.96 43.06 5.58
C PHE A 2 98.01 42.77 6.75
N ASN A 3 97.07 43.67 7.07
CA ASN A 3 96.28 43.59 8.27
C ASN A 3 95.07 42.64 8.02
N TRP A 4 95.35 41.30 8.01
CA TRP A 4 94.40 40.18 7.74
C TRP A 4 93.15 40.33 8.59
N LYS A 5 93.24 40.81 9.81
CA LYS A 5 92.07 40.98 10.67
C LYS A 5 91.09 42.02 10.12
N ARG A 6 91.54 43.12 9.45
CA ARG A 6 90.66 44.12 8.82
C ARG A 6 89.99 43.58 7.56
N ILE A 7 90.69 42.76 6.77
CA ILE A 7 90.08 42.10 5.58
C ILE A 7 89.04 41.11 6.00
N VAL A 8 89.30 40.25 6.96
CA VAL A 8 88.33 39.29 7.52
C VAL A 8 87.14 40.06 8.12
N LEU A 9 87.35 41.16 8.85
CA LEU A 9 86.25 41.97 9.41
C LEU A 9 85.41 42.64 8.32
N PHE A 10 86.03 43.10 7.24
CA PHE A 10 85.35 43.64 6.07
C PHE A 10 84.54 42.60 5.33
N ILE A 11 85.09 41.41 5.13
CA ILE A 11 84.38 40.27 4.50
C ILE A 11 83.17 39.87 5.38
N ILE A 12 83.37 39.75 6.68
CA ILE A 12 82.26 39.40 7.61
C ILE A 12 81.22 40.52 7.63
N SER A 13 81.61 41.79 7.69
CA SER A 13 80.63 42.88 7.65
C SER A 13 79.89 42.98 6.32
N SER A 14 80.58 42.72 5.20
CA SER A 14 79.92 42.63 3.84
C SER A 14 78.94 41.45 3.72
N ILE A 15 79.32 40.33 4.28
CA ILE A 15 78.43 39.14 4.32
C ILE A 15 77.19 39.45 5.20
N VAL A 16 77.40 40.03 6.37
CA VAL A 16 76.27 40.44 7.27
C VAL A 16 75.38 41.48 6.58
N ALA A 17 75.98 42.51 5.94
CA ALA A 17 75.24 43.52 5.20
C ALA A 17 74.44 42.87 4.03
N LEU A 18 75.01 41.92 3.32
CA LEU A 18 74.32 41.17 2.24
C LEU A 18 73.18 40.32 2.77
N VAL A 19 73.36 39.63 3.89
CA VAL A 19 72.30 38.87 4.59
C VAL A 19 71.17 39.77 5.07
N ILE A 20 71.51 40.96 5.61
CA ILE A 20 70.47 41.92 6.01
C ILE A 20 69.72 42.45 4.80
N LEU A 21 70.43 42.84 3.73
CA LEU A 21 69.81 43.27 2.49
C LEU A 21 68.88 42.11 1.91
N ALA A 22 69.38 40.90 1.86
CA ALA A 22 68.55 39.74 1.45
C ALA A 22 67.36 39.58 2.36
N ALA A 23 67.50 39.73 3.68
CA ALA A 23 66.36 39.61 4.60
C ALA A 23 65.29 40.70 4.41
N ILE A 24 65.73 41.93 4.02
CA ILE A 24 64.75 43.01 3.72
C ILE A 24 64.05 42.85 2.40
N PHE A 25 64.78 42.47 1.37
CA PHE A 25 64.20 42.42 0.00
C PHE A 25 63.55 41.05 -0.41
N ILE A 26 63.82 39.96 0.30
CA ILE A 26 63.28 38.63 -0.03
C ILE A 26 61.78 38.66 -0.07
N SER A 27 61.08 39.30 0.84
CA SER A 27 59.65 39.35 0.96
C SER A 27 58.98 40.04 -0.24
N PRO A 28 59.34 41.30 -0.60
CA PRO A 28 58.74 41.95 -1.77
C PRO A 28 59.13 41.28 -3.11
N ILE A 29 60.36 40.78 -3.24
CA ILE A 29 60.80 40.03 -4.44
C ILE A 29 60.01 38.74 -4.59
N ALA A 30 59.91 37.93 -3.55
CA ALA A 30 59.16 36.66 -3.56
C ALA A 30 57.66 36.91 -3.87
N LYS A 31 57.07 37.95 -3.26
CA LYS A 31 55.68 38.31 -3.59
C LYS A 31 55.53 38.65 -5.08
N TYR A 32 56.40 39.52 -5.62
CA TYR A 32 56.36 39.91 -7.02
C TYR A 32 56.55 38.68 -7.96
N VAL A 33 57.50 37.81 -7.69
CA VAL A 33 57.78 36.62 -8.48
C VAL A 33 56.59 35.66 -8.45
N ILE A 34 56.00 35.39 -7.28
CA ILE A 34 54.85 34.55 -7.13
C ILE A 34 53.66 35.12 -7.93
N GLU A 35 53.33 36.39 -7.72
CA GLU A 35 52.20 37.04 -8.39
C GLU A 35 52.38 37.09 -9.92
N LYS A 36 53.58 37.34 -10.41
CA LYS A 36 53.88 37.45 -11.84
C LYS A 36 53.91 36.12 -12.55
N TYR A 37 54.49 35.07 -11.94
CA TYR A 37 54.75 33.80 -12.60
C TYR A 37 53.81 32.67 -12.14
N SER A 38 52.93 32.90 -11.15
CA SER A 38 52.01 31.89 -10.62
C SER A 38 51.19 31.20 -11.71
N GLU A 39 50.67 31.97 -12.66
CA GLU A 39 49.83 31.44 -13.74
C GLU A 39 50.62 30.53 -14.69
N GLN A 40 51.91 30.83 -14.93
CA GLN A 40 52.78 29.98 -15.75
C GLN A 40 53.10 28.64 -15.07
N TYR A 41 53.34 28.64 -13.75
CA TYR A 41 53.74 27.45 -13.01
C TYR A 41 52.56 26.62 -12.50
N THR A 42 51.49 27.27 -12.06
CA THR A 42 50.33 26.58 -11.45
C THR A 42 49.12 26.53 -12.34
N GLY A 43 49.13 27.23 -13.52
CA GLY A 43 47.96 27.41 -14.35
C GLY A 43 46.95 28.40 -13.84
N ARG A 44 47.22 29.03 -12.65
CA ARG A 44 46.31 29.94 -11.96
C ARG A 44 46.98 31.17 -11.40
N LEU A 45 46.31 32.30 -11.52
CA LEU A 45 46.75 33.52 -10.91
C LEU A 45 46.68 33.41 -9.37
N ILE A 46 47.76 33.74 -8.70
CA ILE A 46 47.89 33.82 -7.25
C ILE A 46 48.22 35.25 -6.88
N ASN A 47 47.39 35.89 -6.06
CA ASN A 47 47.64 37.24 -5.52
C ASN A 47 47.61 37.17 -4.00
N MET A 48 48.35 38.07 -3.35
CA MET A 48 48.33 38.20 -1.91
C MET A 48 48.49 39.68 -1.48
N ASN A 49 47.86 40.06 -0.40
CA ASN A 49 47.98 41.42 0.12
C ASN A 49 49.35 41.66 0.76
N TYR A 50 49.86 40.67 1.47
CA TYR A 50 51.09 40.78 2.24
C TYR A 50 51.83 39.45 2.26
N LEU A 51 53.15 39.49 2.11
CA LEU A 51 54.08 38.38 2.33
C LEU A 51 55.25 38.84 3.20
N ARG A 52 55.52 38.11 4.27
CA ARG A 52 56.70 38.29 5.11
C ARG A 52 57.46 36.97 5.23
N ILE A 53 58.73 36.99 4.91
CA ILE A 53 59.63 35.84 5.06
C ILE A 53 60.73 36.27 6.02
N ASN A 54 60.94 35.57 7.14
CA ASN A 54 61.96 35.76 8.07
C ASN A 54 63.05 34.67 7.93
N LEU A 55 64.15 35.00 7.32
CA LEU A 55 65.27 34.06 7.09
C LEU A 55 65.96 33.55 8.35
N PHE A 56 65.81 34.24 9.49
CA PHE A 56 66.54 33.89 10.75
C PHE A 56 65.79 32.76 11.49
N ASN A 57 64.46 32.83 11.56
CA ASN A 57 63.66 31.87 12.29
C ASN A 57 62.81 30.96 11.40
N GLY A 58 62.86 31.22 10.07
CA GLY A 58 62.11 30.44 9.08
C GLY A 58 60.58 30.68 9.05
N GLU A 59 60.14 31.78 9.65
CA GLU A 59 58.71 32.12 9.63
C GLU A 59 58.29 32.75 8.29
N ILE A 60 57.21 32.23 7.72
CA ILE A 60 56.54 32.76 6.52
C ILE A 60 55.12 33.12 6.91
N ASN A 61 54.74 34.39 6.72
CA ASN A 61 53.40 34.88 6.95
C ASN A 61 52.86 35.46 5.64
N VAL A 62 51.69 34.99 5.21
CA VAL A 62 50.96 35.48 4.03
C VAL A 62 49.59 35.94 4.49
N LYS A 63 49.15 37.14 4.10
CA LYS A 63 47.81 37.65 4.38
C LYS A 63 47.06 37.97 3.10
N GLY A 64 45.76 37.63 3.08
CA GLY A 64 44.87 37.93 1.97
C GLY A 64 45.24 37.21 0.67
N LEU A 65 45.68 35.93 0.79
CA LEU A 65 45.96 35.06 -0.36
C LEU A 65 44.70 34.77 -1.13
N ARG A 66 44.77 34.91 -2.47
CA ARG A 66 43.70 34.59 -3.41
C ARG A 66 44.25 33.76 -4.55
N ILE A 67 43.67 32.62 -4.79
CA ILE A 67 43.93 31.77 -5.96
C ILE A 67 42.68 31.82 -6.86
N TYR A 68 42.88 32.26 -8.08
CA TYR A 68 41.76 32.39 -9.04
C TYR A 68 41.50 31.11 -9.80
N GLU A 69 40.30 30.97 -10.35
CA GLU A 69 39.98 29.92 -11.28
C GLU A 69 40.76 30.09 -12.60
N LYS A 70 40.90 28.99 -13.37
CA LYS A 70 41.51 29.02 -14.71
C LYS A 70 40.84 30.09 -15.58
N GLY A 71 41.69 30.97 -16.16
CA GLY A 71 41.19 32.11 -16.95
C GLY A 71 40.60 33.25 -16.13
N ARG A 72 40.86 33.32 -14.82
CA ARG A 72 40.52 34.44 -13.90
C ARG A 72 39.04 34.70 -13.73
N LYS A 73 38.17 33.69 -13.98
CA LYS A 73 36.71 33.82 -13.95
C LYS A 73 36.13 34.05 -12.56
N GLY A 74 36.85 33.70 -11.53
CA GLY A 74 36.42 33.87 -10.13
C GLY A 74 37.54 33.51 -9.16
N ILE A 75 37.27 33.66 -7.85
CA ILE A 75 38.20 33.24 -6.80
C ILE A 75 37.86 31.77 -6.45
N PHE A 76 38.80 30.86 -6.68
CA PHE A 76 38.71 29.45 -6.28
C PHE A 76 38.95 29.29 -4.79
N ILE A 77 40.11 29.82 -4.30
CA ILE A 77 40.48 29.79 -2.87
C ILE A 77 40.82 31.20 -2.43
N SER A 78 40.28 31.64 -1.32
CA SER A 78 40.76 32.81 -0.59
C SER A 78 41.14 32.43 0.83
N VAL A 79 42.26 32.94 1.34
CA VAL A 79 42.76 32.64 2.68
C VAL A 79 43.01 33.94 3.43
N GLY A 80 42.50 34.05 4.65
CA GLY A 80 42.76 35.20 5.51
C GLY A 80 44.23 35.32 5.85
N GLU A 81 44.82 34.25 6.38
CA GLU A 81 46.23 34.22 6.78
C GLU A 81 46.81 32.80 6.67
N VAL A 82 48.03 32.71 6.14
CA VAL A 82 48.86 31.49 6.15
C VAL A 82 50.10 31.75 6.97
N ASN A 83 50.33 30.92 7.97
CA ASN A 83 51.51 30.93 8.79
C ASN A 83 52.30 29.64 8.63
N SER A 84 53.55 29.72 8.25
CA SER A 84 54.41 28.55 8.13
C SER A 84 55.73 28.78 8.89
N ARG A 85 56.27 27.70 9.43
CA ARG A 85 57.61 27.69 10.00
C ARG A 85 58.45 26.61 9.35
N VAL A 86 59.43 27.04 8.53
CA VAL A 86 60.30 26.14 7.78
C VAL A 86 61.69 26.08 8.44
N SER A 87 62.42 24.98 8.21
CA SER A 87 63.80 24.84 8.66
C SER A 87 64.75 25.40 7.61
N VAL A 88 65.17 26.66 7.74
CA VAL A 88 66.00 27.37 6.74
C VAL A 88 67.30 26.63 6.42
N LEU A 89 67.98 26.08 7.39
CA LEU A 89 69.26 25.41 7.21
C LEU A 89 69.09 24.11 6.34
N ARG A 90 67.98 23.40 6.46
CA ARG A 90 67.72 22.19 5.70
C ARG A 90 67.40 22.48 4.23
N MET A 91 66.88 23.64 3.89
CA MET A 91 66.57 24.03 2.52
C MET A 91 67.83 24.09 1.62
N PHE A 92 68.99 24.38 2.17
CA PHE A 92 70.29 24.40 1.44
C PHE A 92 70.73 22.98 1.02
N TYR A 93 70.16 21.94 1.59
CA TYR A 93 70.46 20.55 1.27
C TYR A 93 69.34 19.83 0.53
N SER A 94 68.44 20.57 -0.15
CA SER A 94 67.26 20.05 -0.86
C SER A 94 66.29 19.26 0.03
N ASN A 95 66.31 19.54 1.36
CA ASN A 95 65.45 18.92 2.35
C ASN A 95 64.48 19.99 2.91
N TYR A 96 63.18 19.85 2.58
CA TYR A 96 62.19 20.84 2.91
C TYR A 96 61.40 20.41 4.18
N LEU A 97 61.87 20.86 5.36
CA LEU A 97 61.14 20.59 6.61
C LEU A 97 60.24 21.76 6.99
N ILE A 98 58.96 21.60 6.88
CA ILE A 98 57.94 22.51 7.40
C ILE A 98 57.55 22.01 8.81
N LYS A 99 57.94 22.73 9.85
CA LYS A 99 57.63 22.35 11.24
C LYS A 99 56.15 22.56 11.57
N LYS A 100 55.56 23.62 11.04
CA LYS A 100 54.15 23.96 11.23
C LYS A 100 53.67 24.76 10.03
N LEU A 101 52.49 24.38 9.48
CA LEU A 101 51.75 25.12 8.47
C LEU A 101 50.32 25.35 8.99
N THR A 102 49.95 26.58 9.19
CA THR A 102 48.61 26.95 9.66
C THR A 102 47.93 27.82 8.62
N ILE A 103 46.75 27.43 8.21
CA ILE A 103 45.91 28.11 7.25
C ILE A 103 44.66 28.59 7.99
N ASN A 104 44.46 29.89 8.12
CA ASN A 104 43.38 30.51 8.87
C ASN A 104 42.34 31.09 7.90
N GLN A 105 41.08 30.80 8.15
CA GLN A 105 39.92 31.33 7.45
C GLN A 105 39.99 31.13 5.92
N PRO A 106 40.34 29.93 5.42
CA PRO A 106 40.23 29.68 3.98
C PRO A 106 38.79 29.58 3.58
N VAL A 107 38.44 30.16 2.43
CA VAL A 107 37.17 29.95 1.73
C VAL A 107 37.46 29.25 0.43
N ILE A 108 37.00 27.99 0.32
CA ILE A 108 37.22 27.13 -0.84
C ILE A 108 35.89 27.00 -1.59
N ARG A 109 35.90 27.29 -2.88
CA ARG A 109 34.71 27.20 -3.76
C ARG A 109 34.88 26.07 -4.75
N ILE A 110 34.12 25.00 -4.59
CA ILE A 110 34.08 23.87 -5.48
C ILE A 110 32.82 24.01 -6.34
N ALA A 111 32.97 24.03 -7.64
CA ALA A 111 31.90 24.08 -8.59
C ALA A 111 31.92 22.83 -9.48
N GLN A 112 30.79 22.13 -9.57
CA GLN A 112 30.61 20.98 -10.45
C GLN A 112 29.65 21.33 -11.59
N LYS A 113 30.01 20.91 -12.80
CA LYS A 113 29.17 21.01 -13.99
C LYS A 113 29.17 19.66 -14.73
N GLY A 114 28.11 18.89 -14.55
CA GLY A 114 28.09 17.50 -14.99
C GLY A 114 29.13 16.68 -14.21
N ASN A 115 30.07 16.05 -14.92
CA ASN A 115 31.17 15.30 -14.32
C ASN A 115 32.46 16.12 -14.13
N GLN A 116 32.46 17.39 -14.51
CA GLN A 116 33.66 18.25 -14.44
C GLN A 116 33.61 19.14 -13.20
N PHE A 117 34.76 19.23 -12.53
CA PHE A 117 34.94 20.13 -11.39
C PHE A 117 35.83 21.32 -11.79
N ASN A 118 35.67 22.44 -11.12
CA ASN A 118 36.47 23.62 -11.35
C ASN A 118 37.94 23.47 -10.86
N TYR A 119 38.34 22.30 -10.40
CA TYR A 119 39.74 21.98 -10.00
C TYR A 119 40.37 20.87 -10.85
N ASP A 120 39.69 20.33 -11.86
CA ASP A 120 40.21 19.21 -12.70
C ASP A 120 41.54 19.57 -13.39
N ASP A 121 41.69 20.83 -13.81
CA ASP A 121 42.94 21.36 -14.38
C ASP A 121 44.15 21.30 -13.42
N LEU A 122 43.90 21.33 -12.12
CA LEU A 122 44.95 21.17 -11.12
C LEU A 122 45.33 19.70 -10.99
N ILE A 123 44.36 18.81 -11.05
CA ILE A 123 44.60 17.35 -11.02
C ILE A 123 45.42 16.94 -12.24
N GLU A 124 44.97 17.32 -13.47
CA GLU A 124 45.73 17.05 -14.70
C GLU A 124 47.18 17.56 -14.62
N ARG A 125 47.38 18.77 -14.09
CA ARG A 125 48.70 19.40 -14.05
C ARG A 125 49.66 18.81 -13.02
N PHE A 126 49.17 18.38 -11.87
CA PHE A 126 50.04 17.98 -10.76
C PHE A 126 50.02 16.46 -10.45
N LEU A 127 49.05 15.71 -10.94
CA LEU A 127 48.90 14.29 -10.66
C LEU A 127 49.16 13.39 -11.89
N GLU A 128 49.03 13.94 -13.13
CA GLU A 128 49.18 13.16 -14.38
C GLU A 128 50.60 13.33 -15.01
N ASP A 129 51.53 14.07 -14.36
CA ASP A 129 52.88 14.21 -14.85
C ASP A 129 53.72 12.98 -14.46
N ASP A 130 53.48 11.89 -15.17
CA ASP A 130 54.23 10.62 -15.11
C ASP A 130 55.61 10.70 -15.84
N THR A 131 56.15 11.89 -16.04
CA THR A 131 57.49 12.00 -16.60
C THR A 131 58.48 11.32 -15.66
N PRO A 132 59.15 10.22 -16.06
CA PRO A 132 60.08 9.56 -15.19
C PRO A 132 61.23 10.53 -14.85
N PRO A 133 61.63 10.62 -13.57
CA PRO A 133 62.72 11.50 -13.16
C PRO A 133 63.95 11.22 -14.03
N LYS A 134 64.59 12.30 -14.51
CA LYS A 134 65.86 12.17 -15.26
C LYS A 134 66.86 11.38 -14.46
N PRO A 135 67.70 10.51 -15.10
CA PRO A 135 68.73 9.77 -14.40
C PRO A 135 69.63 10.73 -13.62
N GLY A 136 69.62 10.64 -12.30
CA GLY A 136 70.38 11.52 -11.37
C GLY A 136 69.55 12.53 -10.59
N ASP A 137 68.31 12.80 -10.92
CA ASP A 137 67.43 13.66 -10.13
C ASP A 137 67.04 12.97 -8.81
N LYS A 138 67.43 13.55 -7.71
CA LYS A 138 66.97 13.13 -6.39
C LYS A 138 65.63 13.78 -6.15
N PRO A 139 64.58 12.97 -5.79
CA PRO A 139 63.28 13.54 -5.44
C PRO A 139 63.43 14.56 -4.30
N ALA A 140 62.70 15.67 -4.38
CA ALA A 140 62.70 16.68 -3.33
C ALA A 140 62.15 16.07 -2.04
N ALA A 141 63.02 15.89 -1.04
CA ALA A 141 62.60 15.36 0.25
C ALA A 141 61.85 16.44 1.04
N TYR A 142 60.57 16.21 1.33
CA TYR A 142 59.75 17.16 2.11
C TYR A 142 59.12 16.49 3.33
N TRP A 143 58.98 17.23 4.39
CA TRP A 143 58.29 16.83 5.62
C TRP A 143 57.44 18.01 6.12
N VAL A 144 56.17 17.75 6.43
CA VAL A 144 55.26 18.67 7.10
C VAL A 144 54.84 18.02 8.41
N ARG A 145 55.40 18.50 9.56
CA ARG A 145 55.11 17.91 10.86
C ARG A 145 53.69 18.15 11.32
N GLN A 146 53.14 19.32 11.03
CA GLN A 146 51.77 19.66 11.37
C GLN A 146 51.20 20.64 10.34
N LEU A 147 50.12 20.22 9.70
CA LEU A 147 49.24 21.06 8.90
C LEU A 147 47.95 21.27 9.68
N SER A 148 47.57 22.54 9.91
CA SER A 148 46.33 22.91 10.59
C SER A 148 45.55 23.90 9.74
N VAL A 149 44.29 23.63 9.54
CA VAL A 149 43.33 24.52 8.87
C VAL A 149 42.28 24.93 9.92
N ASN A 150 42.11 26.22 10.10
CA ASN A 150 41.26 26.79 11.13
C ASN A 150 40.18 27.65 10.49
N ASP A 151 38.93 27.50 10.95
CA ASP A 151 37.77 28.31 10.57
C ASP A 151 37.56 28.38 9.05
N ALA A 152 37.72 27.25 8.38
CA ALA A 152 37.49 27.17 6.95
C ALA A 152 36.00 27.21 6.57
N THR A 153 35.74 27.79 5.42
CA THR A 153 34.41 27.71 4.75
C THR A 153 34.58 26.96 3.43
N LEU A 154 33.83 25.86 3.26
CA LEU A 154 33.74 25.14 2.01
C LEU A 154 32.36 25.40 1.37
N VAL A 155 32.36 25.87 0.13
CA VAL A 155 31.15 26.10 -0.65
C VAL A 155 31.18 25.16 -1.85
N TYR A 156 30.29 24.19 -1.86
CA TYR A 156 30.07 23.29 -3.01
C TYR A 156 28.82 23.73 -3.76
N THR A 157 28.93 23.87 -5.08
CA THR A 157 27.82 24.16 -5.97
C THR A 157 27.77 23.17 -7.13
N ASN A 158 26.59 22.70 -7.43
CA ASN A 158 26.32 21.86 -8.61
C ASN A 158 25.21 22.53 -9.44
N ASN A 159 25.34 22.53 -10.76
CA ASN A 159 24.34 23.17 -11.62
C ASN A 159 23.23 22.18 -12.08
N LYS A 160 23.47 20.89 -12.06
CA LYS A 160 22.49 19.83 -12.38
C LYS A 160 22.66 18.61 -11.46
N PRO A 161 21.74 18.42 -10.49
CA PRO A 161 20.71 19.36 -10.04
C PRO A 161 21.31 20.64 -9.38
N ALA A 162 20.57 21.73 -9.39
CA ALA A 162 21.00 22.97 -8.77
C ALA A 162 21.07 22.83 -7.24
N VAL A 163 22.27 22.64 -6.71
CA VAL A 163 22.56 22.42 -5.29
C VAL A 163 23.64 23.36 -4.84
N SER A 164 23.50 23.93 -3.65
CA SER A 164 24.55 24.66 -2.95
C SER A 164 24.64 24.19 -1.50
N VAL A 165 25.80 23.67 -1.14
CA VAL A 165 26.10 23.24 0.24
C VAL A 165 27.21 24.07 0.78
N LYS A 166 27.03 24.67 1.97
CA LYS A 166 28.02 25.47 2.66
C LYS A 166 28.39 24.83 4.01
N MET A 167 29.65 24.47 4.15
CA MET A 167 30.25 24.02 5.41
C MET A 167 31.03 25.20 6.01
N VAL A 168 30.87 25.42 7.27
CA VAL A 168 31.47 26.55 8.00
C VAL A 168 32.17 26.08 9.28
N ASN A 169 32.98 26.91 9.88
CA ASN A 169 33.71 26.55 11.09
C ASN A 169 34.44 25.21 10.93
N THR A 170 35.07 25.03 9.77
CA THR A 170 35.76 23.78 9.45
C THR A 170 37.19 23.84 9.99
N PHE A 171 37.55 22.85 10.77
CA PHE A 171 38.90 22.64 11.32
C PHE A 171 39.43 21.33 10.75
N ALA A 172 40.66 21.36 10.26
CA ALA A 172 41.35 20.15 9.81
C ALA A 172 42.76 20.11 10.35
N GLU A 173 43.22 18.94 10.73
CA GLU A 173 44.58 18.68 11.18
C GLU A 173 45.12 17.43 10.45
N VAL A 174 46.34 17.56 9.90
CA VAL A 174 47.10 16.44 9.34
C VAL A 174 48.50 16.50 9.94
N LYS A 175 49.03 15.38 10.44
CA LYS A 175 50.34 15.29 11.06
C LYS A 175 51.27 14.41 10.23
N ASP A 176 52.56 14.71 10.34
CA ASP A 176 53.67 13.90 9.82
C ASP A 176 53.53 13.50 8.34
N ILE A 177 53.23 14.49 7.49
CA ILE A 177 53.26 14.30 6.03
C ILE A 177 54.72 14.19 5.60
N ALA A 178 55.14 13.10 4.96
CA ALA A 178 56.48 12.89 4.49
C ALA A 178 56.50 12.33 3.04
N TRP A 179 57.55 12.70 2.29
CA TRP A 179 57.69 12.28 0.91
C TRP A 179 57.90 10.73 0.74
N ASP A 180 58.41 10.10 1.80
CA ASP A 180 58.77 8.67 1.88
C ASP A 180 57.72 7.84 2.67
N ASP A 181 56.73 8.48 3.30
CA ASP A 181 55.62 7.84 3.99
C ASP A 181 54.30 8.03 3.19
N PRO A 182 53.71 7.00 2.66
CA PRO A 182 52.45 7.10 1.94
C PRO A 182 51.21 7.24 2.85
N SER A 183 51.39 7.18 4.19
CA SER A 183 50.31 7.14 5.15
C SER A 183 49.95 8.56 5.65
N TYR A 184 48.68 8.91 5.52
CA TYR A 184 48.16 10.22 5.99
C TYR A 184 47.11 10.02 7.06
N HIS A 185 47.24 10.73 8.17
CA HIS A 185 46.29 10.75 9.26
C HIS A 185 45.69 12.15 9.37
N ALA A 186 44.38 12.26 9.05
CA ALA A 186 43.67 13.53 9.07
C ALA A 186 42.50 13.50 10.06
N LYS A 187 42.28 14.60 10.73
CA LYS A 187 41.07 14.85 11.54
C LYS A 187 40.38 16.07 11.01
N LEU A 188 39.10 15.96 10.75
CA LEU A 188 38.24 17.03 10.25
C LEU A 188 37.06 17.21 11.18
N SER A 189 36.70 18.45 11.52
CA SER A 189 35.42 18.81 12.11
C SER A 189 34.81 19.97 11.33
N THR A 190 33.49 19.92 11.11
CA THR A 190 32.79 20.91 10.30
C THR A 190 31.34 21.05 10.75
N ARG A 191 30.72 22.18 10.38
CA ARG A 191 29.31 22.45 10.58
C ARG A 191 28.67 22.81 9.23
N LEU A 192 27.51 22.23 8.95
CA LEU A 192 26.66 22.71 7.83
C LEU A 192 26.06 24.08 8.20
N ALA A 193 26.02 24.99 7.25
CA ALA A 193 25.36 26.31 7.43
C ALA A 193 23.83 26.14 7.71
N THR A 194 23.22 25.05 7.23
CA THR A 194 21.81 24.70 7.45
C THR A 194 21.56 23.94 8.76
N GLY A 195 22.61 23.68 9.56
CA GLY A 195 22.57 22.97 10.85
C GLY A 195 23.21 21.59 10.78
N GLY A 196 23.72 21.16 11.94
CA GLY A 196 24.40 19.89 12.12
C GLY A 196 25.92 20.00 12.07
N ASN A 197 26.57 19.07 12.76
CA ASN A 197 28.01 18.97 12.89
C ASN A 197 28.51 17.62 12.40
N ALA A 198 29.71 17.56 11.84
CA ALA A 198 30.39 16.33 11.51
C ALA A 198 31.83 16.37 12.00
N THR A 199 32.29 15.26 12.56
CA THR A 199 33.70 15.01 12.86
C THR A 199 34.11 13.72 12.16
N VAL A 200 35.20 13.76 11.41
CA VAL A 200 35.73 12.64 10.66
C VAL A 200 37.20 12.49 10.92
N THR A 201 37.65 11.27 11.22
CA THR A 201 39.07 10.91 11.14
C THR A 201 39.28 10.08 9.89
N LEU A 202 40.34 10.34 9.18
CA LEU A 202 40.70 9.64 7.93
C LEU A 202 42.13 9.12 8.05
N ASP A 203 42.31 7.84 7.85
CA ASP A 203 43.56 7.18 7.56
C ASP A 203 43.59 6.86 6.09
N PHE A 204 44.56 7.34 5.34
CA PHE A 204 44.68 7.18 3.91
C PHE A 204 46.11 6.78 3.51
N ASN A 205 46.22 5.79 2.63
CA ASN A 205 47.50 5.40 2.07
C ASN A 205 47.51 5.72 0.56
N SER A 206 48.38 6.68 0.18
CA SER A 206 48.45 7.16 -1.21
C SER A 206 49.05 6.18 -2.18
N LYS A 207 49.81 5.13 -1.74
CA LYS A 207 50.45 4.16 -2.59
C LYS A 207 49.49 3.09 -3.06
N ASN A 208 48.61 2.62 -2.19
CA ASN A 208 47.63 1.56 -2.51
C ASN A 208 46.19 2.05 -2.51
N LEU A 209 45.97 3.35 -2.28
CA LEU A 209 44.68 4.06 -2.21
C LEU A 209 43.67 3.46 -1.21
N GLN A 210 44.18 2.76 -0.20
CA GLN A 210 43.33 2.30 0.91
C GLN A 210 42.98 3.46 1.82
N TYR A 211 41.71 3.49 2.27
CA TYR A 211 41.24 4.47 3.24
C TYR A 211 40.41 3.83 4.33
N PHE A 212 40.47 4.43 5.51
CA PHE A 212 39.63 4.12 6.66
C PHE A 212 39.11 5.45 7.26
N LEU A 213 37.78 5.55 7.40
CA LEU A 213 37.08 6.69 7.91
C LEU A 213 36.33 6.31 9.19
N GLU A 214 36.47 7.11 10.26
CA GLU A 214 35.56 7.10 11.39
C GLU A 214 34.82 8.44 11.43
N GLY A 215 33.47 8.37 11.37
CA GLY A 215 32.63 9.56 11.34
C GLY A 215 31.68 9.62 12.53
N ASP A 216 31.46 10.81 13.06
CA ASP A 216 30.41 11.20 14.00
C ASP A 216 29.65 12.37 13.38
N VAL A 217 28.40 12.12 12.99
CA VAL A 217 27.50 13.12 12.38
C VAL A 217 26.36 13.37 13.33
N GLN A 218 26.07 14.63 13.61
CA GLN A 218 25.04 15.02 14.57
C GLN A 218 24.16 16.12 13.98
N GLN A 219 22.83 15.92 14.08
CA GLN A 219 21.80 16.87 13.69
C GLN A 219 21.94 17.40 12.24
N PHE A 220 22.33 16.54 11.31
CA PHE A 220 22.55 16.91 9.92
C PHE A 220 21.24 17.03 9.18
N ASN A 221 20.86 18.23 8.78
CA ASN A 221 19.63 18.46 8.02
C ASN A 221 19.79 17.99 6.58
N ILE A 222 18.90 17.09 6.12
CA ILE A 222 18.97 16.49 4.77
C ILE A 222 18.19 17.25 3.69
N ASN A 223 17.59 18.39 4.01
CA ASN A 223 16.79 19.17 3.03
C ASN A 223 17.58 19.56 1.78
N TRP A 224 18.90 19.75 1.90
CA TRP A 224 19.77 20.06 0.78
C TRP A 224 19.86 18.94 -0.26
N MET A 225 19.48 17.71 0.10
CA MET A 225 19.42 16.57 -0.84
C MET A 225 18.16 16.60 -1.73
N TYR A 226 17.19 17.45 -1.38
CA TYR A 226 15.93 17.51 -2.11
C TYR A 226 16.08 17.71 -3.65
N PRO A 227 16.98 18.57 -4.15
CA PRO A 227 17.16 18.72 -5.59
C PRO A 227 17.57 17.44 -6.32
N TYR A 228 18.28 16.52 -5.65
CA TYR A 228 18.64 15.21 -6.21
C TYR A 228 17.45 14.27 -6.33
N LEU A 229 16.44 14.43 -5.45
CA LEU A 229 15.23 13.62 -5.51
C LEU A 229 14.29 14.02 -6.64
N LYS A 230 14.30 15.28 -7.07
CA LYS A 230 13.39 15.80 -8.12
C LYS A 230 13.52 15.06 -9.45
N ASP A 231 14.68 14.54 -9.76
CA ASP A 231 14.93 13.81 -11.01
C ASP A 231 14.32 12.40 -10.99
N TYR A 232 14.09 11.86 -9.79
CA TYR A 232 13.57 10.50 -9.56
C TYR A 232 12.13 10.49 -9.03
N MET A 233 11.72 11.56 -8.35
CA MET A 233 10.44 11.63 -7.65
C MET A 233 9.78 13.00 -7.81
N LYS A 234 8.50 13.01 -8.14
CA LYS A 234 7.65 14.22 -8.15
C LYS A 234 7.21 14.55 -6.71
N VAL A 235 8.09 15.19 -5.97
CA VAL A 235 7.86 15.59 -4.58
C VAL A 235 8.14 17.08 -4.41
N LYS A 236 7.49 17.70 -3.42
CA LYS A 236 7.62 19.13 -3.13
C LYS A 236 8.72 19.40 -2.11
N GLU A 237 8.90 18.49 -1.15
CA GLU A 237 9.78 18.73 -0.01
C GLU A 237 10.30 17.40 0.57
N LEU A 238 11.57 17.42 0.97
CA LEU A 238 12.22 16.41 1.81
C LEU A 238 12.60 17.07 3.14
N ARG A 239 12.22 16.48 4.25
CA ARG A 239 12.61 16.88 5.61
C ARG A 239 13.29 15.72 6.33
N GLY A 240 14.18 16.05 7.24
CA GLY A 240 14.78 15.08 8.15
C GLY A 240 16.07 15.57 8.75
N ILE A 241 16.38 15.02 9.90
CA ILE A 241 17.62 15.27 10.64
C ILE A 241 18.30 13.93 10.79
N VAL A 242 19.49 13.76 10.24
CA VAL A 242 20.26 12.51 10.35
C VAL A 242 21.46 12.69 11.28
N GLY A 243 21.82 11.58 11.92
CA GLY A 243 22.99 11.51 12.78
C GLY A 243 23.45 10.07 12.96
N GLY A 244 24.66 9.93 13.51
CA GLY A 244 25.21 8.63 13.83
C GLY A 244 26.71 8.57 13.78
N LYS A 245 27.22 7.41 14.23
CA LYS A 245 28.64 7.08 14.23
C LYS A 245 28.89 5.93 13.31
N PHE A 246 29.87 6.05 12.45
CA PHE A 246 30.17 5.00 11.47
C PHE A 246 31.67 4.83 11.26
N LYS A 247 32.03 3.64 10.84
CA LYS A 247 33.33 3.26 10.35
C LYS A 247 33.17 2.82 8.90
N TRP A 248 33.93 3.43 8.02
CA TRP A 248 33.87 3.16 6.60
C TRP A 248 35.28 2.92 6.06
N SER A 249 35.51 1.84 5.34
CA SER A 249 36.78 1.55 4.68
C SER A 249 36.56 1.11 3.25
N GLY A 250 37.57 1.33 2.41
CA GLY A 250 37.52 0.97 1.02
C GLY A 250 38.85 1.18 0.31
N ASN A 251 38.80 1.14 -1.02
CA ASN A 251 39.97 1.33 -1.88
C ASN A 251 39.60 2.21 -3.08
N GLY A 252 40.37 3.27 -3.31
CA GLY A 252 40.15 4.21 -4.40
C GLY A 252 40.18 3.58 -5.80
N ASN A 253 40.95 2.48 -6.02
CA ASN A 253 40.95 1.74 -7.28
C ASN A 253 39.69 0.91 -7.49
N ARG A 254 38.94 0.62 -6.41
CA ARG A 254 37.69 -0.16 -6.40
C ARG A 254 36.66 0.56 -5.51
N PRO A 255 36.12 1.69 -5.96
CA PRO A 255 35.31 2.58 -5.11
C PRO A 255 33.97 1.96 -4.65
N LEU A 256 33.51 0.87 -5.30
CA LEU A 256 32.31 0.14 -4.90
C LEU A 256 32.60 -0.96 -3.87
N ASP A 257 33.88 -1.33 -3.64
CA ASP A 257 34.29 -2.30 -2.62
C ASP A 257 34.45 -1.61 -1.28
N ILE A 258 33.36 -1.49 -0.54
CA ILE A 258 33.35 -0.83 0.76
C ILE A 258 33.02 -1.78 1.90
N ALA A 259 33.53 -1.45 3.08
CA ALA A 259 33.04 -2.01 4.35
C ALA A 259 32.54 -0.85 5.24
N LEU A 260 31.31 -0.99 5.72
CA LEU A 260 30.63 -0.01 6.56
C LEU A 260 30.09 -0.68 7.82
N SER A 261 30.27 -0.05 8.99
CA SER A 261 29.63 -0.44 10.25
C SER A 261 29.29 0.79 11.07
N GLY A 262 28.38 0.66 12.03
CA GLY A 262 28.02 1.79 12.89
C GLY A 262 26.55 1.86 13.27
N ILE A 263 26.16 3.00 13.82
CA ILE A 263 24.77 3.31 14.18
C ILE A 263 24.39 4.60 13.46
N LEU A 264 23.37 4.50 12.62
CA LEU A 264 22.80 5.63 11.88
C LEU A 264 21.36 5.82 12.28
N GLY A 265 20.93 7.05 12.37
CA GLY A 265 19.55 7.41 12.70
C GLY A 265 19.06 8.60 11.90
N ALA A 266 17.74 8.69 11.79
CA ALA A 266 17.06 9.85 11.27
C ALA A 266 15.86 10.20 12.15
N GLU A 267 15.65 11.50 12.34
CA GLU A 267 14.53 12.03 13.10
C GLU A 267 13.69 12.97 12.22
N LYS A 268 12.39 13.02 12.51
CA LYS A 268 11.44 13.92 11.82
C LYS A 268 11.52 13.78 10.28
N PHE A 269 11.79 12.57 9.82
CA PHE A 269 11.81 12.30 8.38
C PHE A 269 10.44 12.51 7.77
N ALA A 270 10.35 13.21 6.64
CA ALA A 270 9.10 13.38 5.91
C ALA A 270 9.36 13.68 4.43
N ILE A 271 8.51 13.12 3.58
CA ILE A 271 8.40 13.45 2.17
C ILE A 271 6.99 14.00 1.93
N VAL A 272 6.93 15.18 1.32
CA VAL A 272 5.70 15.88 0.95
C VAL A 272 5.55 15.82 -0.56
N ASP A 273 4.36 15.43 -1.05
CA ASP A 273 4.07 15.37 -2.48
C ASP A 273 3.86 16.75 -3.12
N GLU A 274 3.69 16.80 -4.45
CA GLU A 274 3.47 18.05 -5.18
C GLU A 274 2.19 18.79 -4.74
N SER A 275 1.19 18.08 -4.22
CA SER A 275 -0.05 18.69 -3.69
C SER A 275 0.15 19.38 -2.33
N GLY A 276 1.31 19.18 -1.70
CA GLY A 276 1.61 19.69 -0.37
C GLY A 276 1.13 18.79 0.76
N GLU A 277 0.70 17.57 0.44
CA GLU A 277 0.27 16.60 1.44
C GLU A 277 1.40 15.64 1.83
N LEU A 278 1.38 15.21 3.10
CA LEU A 278 2.35 14.26 3.61
C LEU A 278 2.19 12.90 2.91
N LEU A 279 3.24 12.44 2.23
CA LEU A 279 3.28 11.17 1.53
C LEU A 279 3.76 10.04 2.46
N THR A 280 4.92 10.24 3.06
CA THR A 280 5.50 9.33 4.04
C THR A 280 6.28 10.11 5.08
N ALA A 281 6.32 9.60 6.30
CA ALA A 281 7.09 10.17 7.39
C ALA A 281 7.53 9.11 8.39
N ALA A 282 8.49 9.45 9.25
CA ALA A 282 8.81 8.69 10.45
C ALA A 282 9.33 9.66 11.52
N GLU A 283 8.93 9.45 12.76
CA GLU A 283 9.42 10.30 13.84
C GLU A 283 10.87 9.97 14.15
N GLN A 284 11.20 8.68 14.23
CA GLN A 284 12.57 8.20 14.41
C GLN A 284 12.81 6.94 13.60
N MET A 285 13.97 6.87 13.00
CA MET A 285 14.52 5.67 12.36
C MET A 285 15.92 5.43 12.93
N ALA A 286 16.26 4.19 13.23
CA ALA A 286 17.59 3.83 13.73
C ALA A 286 18.00 2.47 13.15
N VAL A 287 19.21 2.43 12.63
CA VAL A 287 19.84 1.22 12.07
C VAL A 287 21.19 1.05 12.74
N LYS A 288 21.41 -0.13 13.33
CA LYS A 288 22.75 -0.54 13.75
C LYS A 288 23.28 -1.56 12.77
N ILE A 289 24.28 -1.14 12.04
CA ILE A 289 24.98 -1.93 11.03
C ILE A 289 26.15 -2.61 11.73
N ASP A 290 26.12 -3.93 11.78
CA ASP A 290 27.26 -4.72 12.25
C ASP A 290 28.32 -4.80 11.15
N THR A 291 27.92 -5.08 9.92
CA THR A 291 28.75 -4.96 8.72
C THR A 291 27.92 -4.86 7.45
N ILE A 292 28.30 -3.97 6.58
CA ILE A 292 27.98 -4.00 5.14
C ILE A 292 29.32 -4.15 4.44
N ASN A 293 29.53 -5.24 3.71
CA ASN A 293 30.73 -5.49 2.92
C ASN A 293 30.32 -5.86 1.49
N THR A 294 30.41 -4.88 0.60
CA THR A 294 29.95 -5.04 -0.79
C THR A 294 30.85 -5.97 -1.59
N ALA A 295 32.17 -6.01 -1.30
CA ALA A 295 33.11 -6.93 -1.96
C ALA A 295 32.83 -8.41 -1.62
N ARG A 296 32.18 -8.68 -0.49
CA ARG A 296 31.81 -10.03 -0.02
C ARG A 296 30.30 -10.27 -0.05
N ASN A 297 29.53 -9.34 -0.56
CA ASN A 297 28.04 -9.36 -0.59
C ASN A 297 27.42 -9.68 0.78
N ARG A 298 28.02 -9.18 1.87
CA ARG A 298 27.61 -9.45 3.25
C ARG A 298 26.96 -8.24 3.89
N TYR A 299 25.72 -8.39 4.36
CA TYR A 299 24.86 -7.32 4.90
C TYR A 299 24.27 -7.73 6.25
N GLU A 300 24.90 -7.34 7.35
CA GLU A 300 24.47 -7.72 8.71
C GLU A 300 24.06 -6.50 9.53
N PHE A 301 22.89 -6.60 10.13
CA PHE A 301 22.29 -5.55 10.95
C PHE A 301 21.92 -6.12 12.33
N ALA A 302 22.39 -5.46 13.41
CA ALA A 302 21.94 -5.81 14.75
C ALA A 302 20.46 -5.47 14.94
N TYR A 303 20.05 -4.30 14.43
CA TYR A 303 18.64 -3.92 14.42
C TYR A 303 18.32 -2.87 13.34
N ILE A 304 17.05 -2.88 12.94
CA ILE A 304 16.39 -1.84 12.16
C ILE A 304 15.12 -1.45 12.91
N ASN A 305 15.05 -0.23 13.42
CA ASN A 305 13.91 0.26 14.20
C ASN A 305 13.29 1.47 13.52
N MET A 306 11.97 1.56 13.53
CA MET A 306 11.21 2.69 13.03
C MET A 306 10.07 3.03 14.00
N SER A 307 10.04 4.27 14.46
CA SER A 307 9.01 4.78 15.38
C SER A 307 8.05 5.71 14.64
N ARG A 308 6.78 5.48 14.84
CA ARG A 308 5.66 6.25 14.27
C ARG A 308 5.81 6.54 12.77
N PRO A 309 6.08 5.51 11.94
CA PRO A 309 6.05 5.73 10.50
C PRO A 309 4.63 6.04 10.04
N PHE A 310 4.53 6.94 9.07
CA PHE A 310 3.31 7.31 8.39
C PHE A 310 3.43 7.01 6.91
N ILE A 311 2.39 6.40 6.33
CA ILE A 311 2.29 6.14 4.89
C ILE A 311 0.88 6.51 4.42
N ARG A 312 0.78 7.28 3.34
CA ARG A 312 -0.48 7.58 2.67
C ARG A 312 -0.54 6.86 1.32
N LEU A 313 -1.49 5.95 1.21
CA LEU A 313 -1.82 5.23 -0.01
C LEU A 313 -3.12 5.79 -0.58
N THR A 314 -3.09 6.27 -1.82
CA THR A 314 -4.28 6.79 -2.49
C THR A 314 -4.46 6.07 -3.80
N MET A 315 -5.64 5.46 -3.98
CA MET A 315 -6.01 4.76 -5.20
C MET A 315 -6.88 5.65 -6.09
N TYR A 316 -6.50 5.74 -7.35
CA TYR A 316 -7.21 6.44 -8.42
C TYR A 316 -7.53 5.46 -9.54
N ASP A 317 -8.33 5.84 -10.52
CA ASP A 317 -8.69 5.00 -11.68
C ASP A 317 -7.46 4.46 -12.44
N LYS A 318 -6.34 5.20 -12.44
CA LYS A 318 -5.09 4.84 -13.11
C LYS A 318 -3.98 4.46 -12.12
N GLY A 319 -4.28 3.70 -11.06
CA GLY A 319 -3.30 3.18 -10.10
C GLY A 319 -3.09 4.03 -8.85
N PHE A 320 -2.06 3.70 -8.10
CA PHE A 320 -1.77 4.33 -6.81
C PHE A 320 -1.00 5.64 -6.95
N ASN A 321 -1.09 6.52 -5.92
CA ASN A 321 -0.33 7.76 -5.85
C ASN A 321 1.19 7.54 -5.99
N TYR A 322 1.74 6.45 -5.44
CA TYR A 322 3.18 6.14 -5.53
C TYR A 322 3.65 5.90 -6.97
N GLU A 323 2.83 5.30 -7.83
CA GLU A 323 3.16 5.09 -9.25
C GLU A 323 3.31 6.40 -10.02
N ARG A 324 2.59 7.43 -9.60
CA ARG A 324 2.62 8.78 -10.20
C ARG A 324 3.79 9.62 -9.71
N ILE A 325 4.33 9.27 -8.56
CA ILE A 325 5.42 10.01 -7.91
C ILE A 325 6.78 9.61 -8.48
N PHE A 326 6.99 8.32 -8.74
CA PHE A 326 8.25 7.86 -9.32
C PHE A 326 8.30 8.17 -10.83
N THR A 327 9.31 8.92 -11.24
CA THR A 327 9.62 9.21 -12.64
C THR A 327 10.57 8.16 -13.20
N THR A 328 10.25 6.88 -13.12
CA THR A 328 11.12 5.84 -13.66
C THR A 328 11.18 5.94 -15.18
N PRO A 329 12.36 6.01 -15.81
CA PRO A 329 12.47 5.77 -17.24
C PRO A 329 11.97 4.36 -17.53
N SER A 330 11.16 4.23 -18.56
CA SER A 330 10.47 3.03 -19.04
C SER A 330 11.44 1.90 -19.48
N SER A 331 12.21 1.35 -18.59
CA SER A 331 13.09 0.19 -18.87
C SER A 331 12.65 -1.09 -18.13
N VAL A 332 11.52 -1.06 -17.43
CA VAL A 332 10.82 -2.25 -16.96
C VAL A 332 9.55 -2.42 -17.79
N SER A 333 9.73 -2.61 -19.09
CA SER A 333 8.71 -3.08 -20.02
C SER A 333 8.63 -4.61 -19.94
N GLY A 334 8.14 -5.10 -18.84
CA GLY A 334 7.60 -6.44 -18.72
C GLY A 334 6.15 -6.28 -18.31
N ASP A 335 5.24 -6.97 -18.98
CA ASP A 335 3.79 -7.01 -18.90
C ASP A 335 3.19 -7.29 -17.51
N THR A 336 3.79 -6.72 -16.45
CA THR A 336 3.46 -6.89 -15.02
C THR A 336 2.54 -5.79 -14.48
N SER A 337 2.19 -4.80 -15.29
CA SER A 337 1.56 -3.57 -14.81
C SER A 337 0.11 -3.70 -14.32
N SER A 338 -0.63 -4.77 -14.63
CA SER A 338 -2.03 -4.88 -14.23
C SER A 338 -2.34 -5.96 -13.18
N GLN A 339 -1.44 -6.89 -12.90
CA GLN A 339 -1.71 -8.03 -12.00
C GLN A 339 -1.18 -7.85 -10.58
N VAL A 340 -0.08 -7.09 -10.41
CA VAL A 340 0.60 -6.94 -9.10
C VAL A 340 -0.13 -5.95 -8.19
N TYR A 341 -0.86 -4.99 -8.75
CA TYR A 341 -1.46 -3.88 -7.99
C TYR A 341 -2.72 -4.22 -7.18
N SER A 342 -3.22 -5.45 -7.27
CA SER A 342 -4.38 -5.86 -6.49
C SER A 342 -4.06 -6.35 -5.08
N ASN A 343 -2.78 -6.60 -4.76
CA ASN A 343 -2.34 -7.05 -3.44
C ASN A 343 -1.08 -6.30 -3.00
N ILE A 344 -1.22 -5.42 -2.01
CA ILE A 344 -0.14 -4.61 -1.47
C ILE A 344 1.02 -5.46 -0.92
N PHE A 345 0.74 -6.64 -0.37
CA PHE A 345 1.78 -7.54 0.15
C PHE A 345 2.63 -8.13 -0.97
N LEU A 346 2.01 -8.54 -2.09
CA LEU A 346 2.75 -9.03 -3.26
C LEU A 346 3.53 -7.90 -3.94
N MET A 347 2.99 -6.69 -3.99
CA MET A 347 3.70 -5.52 -4.49
C MET A 347 4.93 -5.21 -3.63
N MET A 348 4.81 -5.22 -2.30
CA MET A 348 5.93 -5.02 -1.38
C MET A 348 6.97 -6.15 -1.51
N ALA A 349 6.53 -7.40 -1.61
CA ALA A 349 7.41 -8.54 -1.80
C ALA A 349 8.17 -8.46 -3.13
N GLY A 350 7.50 -8.06 -4.22
CA GLY A 350 8.12 -7.81 -5.53
C GLY A 350 9.16 -6.70 -5.46
N TYR A 351 8.85 -5.58 -4.82
CA TYR A 351 9.78 -4.48 -4.64
C TYR A 351 11.03 -4.88 -3.83
N ILE A 352 10.84 -5.62 -2.73
CA ILE A 352 11.96 -6.17 -1.94
C ILE A 352 12.81 -7.11 -2.79
N GLN A 353 12.19 -7.99 -3.58
CA GLN A 353 12.89 -8.91 -4.48
C GLN A 353 13.72 -8.15 -5.52
N ASP A 354 13.17 -7.09 -6.11
CA ASP A 354 13.89 -6.28 -7.11
C ASP A 354 15.06 -5.55 -6.48
N LEU A 355 14.94 -5.02 -5.27
CA LEU A 355 16.05 -4.43 -4.52
C LEU A 355 17.14 -5.47 -4.22
N VAL A 356 16.77 -6.65 -3.73
CA VAL A 356 17.72 -7.73 -3.44
C VAL A 356 18.49 -8.15 -4.70
N LYS A 357 17.80 -8.27 -5.85
CA LYS A 357 18.42 -8.60 -7.13
C LYS A 357 19.30 -7.48 -7.66
N GLN A 358 18.83 -6.23 -7.60
CA GLN A 358 19.54 -5.08 -8.13
C GLN A 358 20.87 -4.84 -7.41
N TYR A 359 20.93 -5.09 -6.11
CA TYR A 359 22.10 -4.88 -5.27
C TYR A 359 22.86 -6.18 -4.93
N ASP A 360 22.49 -7.30 -5.56
CA ASP A 360 23.07 -8.65 -5.32
C ASP A 360 23.17 -9.01 -3.82
N MET A 361 22.14 -8.62 -3.07
CA MET A 361 22.08 -8.83 -1.62
C MET A 361 21.74 -10.28 -1.27
N ASN A 362 22.62 -11.21 -1.62
CA ASN A 362 22.38 -12.66 -1.46
C ASN A 362 22.62 -13.14 -0.03
N ASP A 363 23.47 -12.47 0.75
CA ASP A 363 23.76 -12.81 2.15
C ASP A 363 23.41 -11.63 3.07
N TYR A 364 22.22 -11.66 3.65
CA TYR A 364 21.78 -10.66 4.61
C TYR A 364 21.31 -11.29 5.91
N LYS A 365 21.53 -10.55 7.01
CA LYS A 365 21.08 -10.90 8.35
C LYS A 365 20.61 -9.67 9.09
N VAL A 366 19.41 -9.72 9.65
CA VAL A 366 18.88 -8.69 10.56
C VAL A 366 18.44 -9.37 11.85
N ASN A 367 19.12 -9.09 12.97
CA ASN A 367 18.80 -9.76 14.23
C ASN A 367 17.45 -9.31 14.76
N ARG A 368 17.08 -8.03 14.59
CA ARG A 368 15.78 -7.51 15.00
C ARG A 368 15.29 -6.39 14.05
N LEU A 369 14.08 -6.55 13.57
CA LEU A 369 13.32 -5.51 12.87
C LEU A 369 12.13 -5.11 13.73
N SER A 370 11.90 -3.81 13.95
CA SER A 370 10.80 -3.30 14.74
C SER A 370 10.20 -2.02 14.14
N ILE A 371 8.89 -2.04 13.95
CA ILE A 371 8.08 -0.85 13.64
C ILE A 371 7.11 -0.66 14.78
N THR A 372 7.06 0.53 15.37
CA THR A 372 6.20 0.85 16.51
C THR A 372 5.36 2.11 16.25
N GLY A 373 4.06 2.01 16.55
CA GLY A 373 3.14 3.15 16.45
C GLY A 373 2.92 3.66 15.03
N GLY A 374 3.09 2.79 14.02
CA GLY A 374 2.91 3.16 12.63
C GLY A 374 1.47 3.53 12.26
N GLN A 375 1.30 4.34 11.24
CA GLN A 375 0.01 4.70 10.68
C GLN A 375 0.02 4.57 9.16
N CYS A 376 -1.01 3.90 8.62
CA CYS A 376 -1.25 3.85 7.18
C CYS A 376 -2.65 4.40 6.88
N VAL A 377 -2.73 5.41 6.03
CA VAL A 377 -4.00 5.98 5.57
C VAL A 377 -4.22 5.58 4.12
N PHE A 378 -5.19 4.72 3.91
CA PHE A 378 -5.65 4.33 2.58
C PHE A 378 -6.87 5.15 2.18
N THR A 379 -6.86 5.68 0.95
CA THR A 379 -8.00 6.41 0.36
C THR A 379 -8.27 5.88 -1.04
N ASP A 380 -9.51 5.50 -1.32
CA ASP A 380 -9.96 5.07 -2.65
C ASP A 380 -10.96 6.08 -3.21
N TYR A 381 -10.67 6.64 -4.39
CA TYR A 381 -11.51 7.57 -5.14
C TYR A 381 -12.23 6.89 -6.32
N THR A 382 -12.05 5.58 -6.53
CA THR A 382 -12.54 4.88 -7.74
C THR A 382 -14.00 4.44 -7.64
N ARG A 383 -14.70 4.67 -6.52
CA ARG A 383 -16.00 4.07 -6.21
C ARG A 383 -17.10 5.08 -5.88
N GLY A 384 -17.07 6.27 -6.48
CA GLY A 384 -18.05 7.32 -6.26
C GLY A 384 -17.83 8.05 -4.93
N ASP A 385 -18.35 7.51 -3.82
CA ASP A 385 -18.06 8.03 -2.49
C ASP A 385 -16.60 7.78 -2.11
N ARG A 386 -15.95 8.77 -1.47
CA ARG A 386 -14.60 8.62 -0.94
C ARG A 386 -14.56 7.54 0.13
N PHE A 387 -13.84 6.46 -0.13
CA PHE A 387 -13.53 5.47 0.90
C PHE A 387 -12.20 5.83 1.57
N ARG A 388 -12.20 5.97 2.89
CA ARG A 388 -10.99 6.22 3.67
C ARG A 388 -10.89 5.18 4.78
N TYR A 389 -9.71 4.55 4.86
CA TYR A 389 -9.42 3.52 5.83
C TYR A 389 -8.08 3.78 6.52
N VAL A 390 -8.04 3.64 7.83
CA VAL A 390 -6.85 3.95 8.65
C VAL A 390 -6.41 2.71 9.41
N LEU A 391 -5.18 2.29 9.18
CA LEU A 391 -4.46 1.40 10.09
C LEU A 391 -3.66 2.31 11.03
N ASP A 392 -3.89 2.19 12.31
CA ASP A 392 -3.26 3.01 13.33
C ASP A 392 -2.56 2.15 14.38
N SER A 393 -1.58 2.72 15.07
CA SER A 393 -0.79 2.00 16.08
C SER A 393 -0.21 0.68 15.55
N VAL A 394 0.26 0.68 14.29
CA VAL A 394 0.85 -0.49 13.67
C VAL A 394 2.11 -0.90 14.43
N LEU A 395 2.13 -2.13 14.89
CA LEU A 395 3.30 -2.80 15.44
C LEU A 395 3.70 -3.91 14.47
N LEU A 396 4.95 -3.91 14.03
CA LEU A 396 5.53 -5.00 13.25
C LEU A 396 6.86 -5.37 13.86
N SER A 397 7.08 -6.64 14.09
CA SER A 397 8.35 -7.16 14.59
C SER A 397 8.76 -8.44 13.89
N SER A 398 10.05 -8.60 13.72
CA SER A 398 10.67 -9.83 13.24
C SER A 398 12.04 -9.99 13.89
N GLU A 399 12.40 -11.21 14.20
CA GLU A 399 13.71 -11.55 14.76
C GLU A 399 14.40 -12.60 13.90
N ARG A 400 15.74 -12.55 13.89
CA ARG A 400 16.59 -13.51 13.17
C ARG A 400 16.25 -13.64 11.67
N ILE A 401 16.03 -12.52 11.03
CA ILE A 401 15.87 -12.45 9.58
C ILE A 401 17.21 -12.84 8.95
N ASN A 402 17.21 -13.87 8.10
CA ASN A 402 18.40 -14.34 7.41
C ASN A 402 18.01 -14.91 6.04
N SER A 403 18.79 -14.56 5.02
CA SER A 403 18.60 -15.05 3.64
C SER A 403 18.57 -16.58 3.51
N ASN A 404 19.20 -17.28 4.44
CA ASN A 404 19.27 -18.75 4.47
C ASN A 404 18.13 -19.43 5.24
N ASN A 405 17.24 -18.66 5.88
CA ASN A 405 16.07 -19.21 6.54
C ASN A 405 15.11 -19.85 5.53
N ASP A 406 14.34 -20.83 5.95
CA ASP A 406 13.24 -21.36 5.13
C ASP A 406 12.09 -20.36 5.05
N PHE A 407 11.81 -19.70 6.17
CA PHE A 407 10.84 -18.60 6.25
C PHE A 407 11.30 -17.50 7.19
N LEU A 408 11.09 -16.26 6.77
CA LEU A 408 11.15 -15.06 7.62
C LEU A 408 9.80 -14.89 8.31
N ASN A 409 9.80 -14.68 9.63
CA ASN A 409 8.58 -14.57 10.42
C ASN A 409 8.37 -13.14 10.88
N PHE A 410 7.19 -12.56 10.55
CA PHE A 410 6.79 -11.23 10.97
C PHE A 410 5.53 -11.31 11.83
N ALA A 411 5.55 -10.74 13.02
CA ALA A 411 4.36 -10.50 13.81
C ALA A 411 3.84 -9.09 13.55
N VAL A 412 2.53 -8.98 13.33
CA VAL A 412 1.89 -7.69 13.03
C VAL A 412 0.65 -7.51 13.89
N SER A 413 0.43 -6.30 14.38
CA SER A 413 -0.84 -5.88 14.97
C SER A 413 -1.13 -4.42 14.65
N SER A 414 -2.42 -4.06 14.63
CA SER A 414 -2.88 -2.71 14.31
C SER A 414 -4.29 -2.47 14.83
N ARG A 415 -4.63 -1.23 15.09
CA ARG A 415 -6.02 -0.78 15.15
C ARG A 415 -6.51 -0.47 13.73
N LEU A 416 -7.78 -0.74 13.47
CA LEU A 416 -8.43 -0.54 12.19
C LEU A 416 -9.56 0.48 12.36
N ASN A 417 -9.44 1.62 11.71
CA ASN A 417 -10.35 2.76 11.88
C ASN A 417 -10.62 3.09 13.37
N THR A 418 -11.89 3.16 13.79
CA THR A 418 -12.28 3.57 15.13
C THR A 418 -12.25 2.45 16.17
N SER A 419 -12.59 1.22 15.79
CA SER A 419 -12.81 0.12 16.75
C SER A 419 -12.16 -1.19 16.38
N GLY A 420 -11.90 -1.44 15.11
CA GLY A 420 -11.33 -2.70 14.64
C GLY A 420 -9.92 -2.94 15.18
N LYS A 421 -9.59 -4.20 15.39
CA LYS A 421 -8.28 -4.69 15.82
C LYS A 421 -7.82 -5.79 14.88
N MET A 422 -6.57 -5.75 14.50
CA MET A 422 -5.91 -6.78 13.70
C MET A 422 -4.71 -7.32 14.43
N LYS A 423 -4.51 -8.63 14.38
CA LYS A 423 -3.31 -9.31 14.86
C LYS A 423 -3.04 -10.51 13.96
N GLY A 424 -1.78 -10.73 13.62
CA GLY A 424 -1.43 -11.87 12.80
C GLY A 424 0.06 -12.08 12.65
N THR A 425 0.40 -13.11 11.89
CA THR A 425 1.76 -13.44 11.48
C THR A 425 1.83 -13.57 9.97
N LEU A 426 2.93 -13.10 9.41
CA LEU A 426 3.29 -13.26 8.01
C LEU A 426 4.62 -14.02 7.97
N LYS A 427 4.66 -15.12 7.21
CA LYS A 427 5.88 -15.84 6.90
C LYS A 427 6.20 -15.67 5.42
N VAL A 428 7.43 -15.37 5.09
CA VAL A 428 7.88 -15.13 3.71
C VAL A 428 9.13 -15.97 3.45
N ASN A 429 9.15 -16.72 2.37
CA ASN A 429 10.33 -17.47 1.95
C ASN A 429 11.37 -16.50 1.35
N PRO A 430 12.56 -16.34 1.94
CA PRO A 430 13.57 -15.41 1.42
C PRO A 430 14.16 -15.82 0.07
N LYS A 431 14.05 -17.09 -0.31
CA LYS A 431 14.52 -17.62 -1.59
C LYS A 431 13.46 -17.45 -2.70
N ASN A 432 12.19 -17.41 -2.31
CA ASN A 432 11.05 -17.15 -3.19
C ASN A 432 10.00 -16.30 -2.48
N TYR A 433 10.06 -14.99 -2.58
CA TYR A 433 9.15 -14.04 -1.91
C TYR A 433 7.67 -14.19 -2.30
N ARG A 434 7.36 -15.00 -3.31
CA ARG A 434 5.98 -15.38 -3.65
C ARG A 434 5.43 -16.45 -2.73
N ASP A 435 6.29 -17.26 -2.09
CA ASP A 435 5.88 -18.24 -1.10
C ASP A 435 5.66 -17.56 0.24
N ILE A 436 4.40 -17.40 0.61
CA ILE A 436 3.98 -16.72 1.83
C ILE A 436 2.96 -17.56 2.60
N VAL A 437 2.99 -17.41 3.93
CA VAL A 437 1.94 -17.93 4.81
C VAL A 437 1.45 -16.78 5.70
N ILE A 438 0.14 -16.58 5.72
CA ILE A 438 -0.53 -15.55 6.51
C ILE A 438 -1.48 -16.26 7.48
N ASP A 439 -1.39 -15.89 8.76
CA ASP A 439 -2.37 -16.24 9.79
C ASP A 439 -2.77 -14.95 10.48
N ALA A 440 -3.99 -14.48 10.24
CA ALA A 440 -4.45 -13.18 10.70
C ALA A 440 -5.88 -13.21 11.21
N GLY A 441 -6.12 -12.51 12.32
CA GLY A 441 -7.45 -12.28 12.88
C GLY A 441 -7.76 -10.79 12.94
N ILE A 442 -9.00 -10.45 12.59
CA ILE A 442 -9.58 -9.13 12.76
C ILE A 442 -10.79 -9.26 13.67
N SER A 443 -10.95 -8.35 14.62
CA SER A 443 -12.12 -8.25 15.50
C SER A 443 -12.65 -6.83 15.60
N ASP A 444 -13.89 -6.71 16.06
CA ASP A 444 -14.56 -5.43 16.34
C ASP A 444 -14.63 -4.44 15.16
N LEU A 445 -14.46 -4.91 13.93
CA LEU A 445 -14.49 -4.08 12.75
C LEU A 445 -15.94 -3.74 12.37
N LEU A 446 -16.24 -2.47 12.11
CA LEU A 446 -17.59 -2.06 11.75
C LEU A 446 -17.85 -2.31 10.25
N ILE A 447 -18.94 -3.02 9.93
CA ILE A 447 -19.37 -3.22 8.54
C ILE A 447 -19.70 -1.87 7.86
N THR A 448 -20.15 -0.89 8.64
CA THR A 448 -20.47 0.46 8.17
C THR A 448 -19.29 1.21 7.60
N ASP A 449 -18.06 0.86 7.97
CA ASP A 449 -16.84 1.43 7.40
C ASP A 449 -16.74 1.19 5.90
N PHE A 450 -17.39 0.12 5.40
CA PHE A 450 -17.40 -0.27 3.99
C PHE A 450 -18.63 0.24 3.22
N ASN A 451 -19.45 1.09 3.82
CA ASN A 451 -20.66 1.62 3.16
C ASN A 451 -20.41 2.31 1.81
N PRO A 452 -19.30 3.02 1.54
CA PRO A 452 -19.02 3.52 0.19
C PRO A 452 -19.03 2.41 -0.87
N TYR A 453 -18.43 1.25 -0.56
CA TYR A 453 -18.45 0.09 -1.47
C TYR A 453 -19.84 -0.55 -1.58
N PHE A 454 -20.56 -0.71 -0.47
CA PHE A 454 -21.90 -1.29 -0.50
C PHE A 454 -22.88 -0.41 -1.29
N LYS A 455 -22.82 0.91 -1.12
CA LYS A 455 -23.62 1.84 -1.93
C LYS A 455 -23.27 1.75 -3.42
N TYR A 456 -21.98 1.66 -3.74
CA TYR A 456 -21.51 1.58 -5.12
C TYR A 456 -21.95 0.28 -5.80
N PHE A 457 -21.77 -0.89 -5.17
CA PHE A 457 -21.98 -2.17 -5.81
C PHE A 457 -23.41 -2.69 -5.72
N VAL A 458 -24.11 -2.45 -4.62
CA VAL A 458 -25.43 -3.04 -4.34
C VAL A 458 -26.50 -2.02 -3.92
N ALA A 459 -26.18 -0.74 -3.94
CA ALA A 459 -27.05 0.38 -3.57
C ALA A 459 -27.71 0.25 -2.17
N THR A 460 -27.15 -0.57 -1.28
CA THR A 460 -27.72 -0.83 0.04
C THR A 460 -26.64 -0.72 1.10
N PRO A 461 -26.57 0.38 1.87
CA PRO A 461 -25.65 0.52 2.99
C PRO A 461 -26.08 -0.36 4.17
N PHE A 462 -25.16 -0.57 5.10
CA PHE A 462 -25.46 -1.18 6.39
C PHE A 462 -25.60 -0.09 7.46
N GLN A 463 -26.50 -0.32 8.42
CA GLN A 463 -26.71 0.57 9.58
C GLN A 463 -25.90 0.11 10.80
N ASN A 464 -25.72 -1.19 10.95
CA ASN A 464 -25.01 -1.80 12.06
C ASN A 464 -24.45 -3.17 11.64
N GLY A 465 -23.40 -3.59 12.35
CA GLY A 465 -22.80 -4.91 12.26
C GLY A 465 -21.33 -4.87 12.64
N LYS A 466 -20.91 -5.82 13.50
CA LYS A 466 -19.51 -6.00 13.86
C LYS A 466 -18.94 -7.21 13.14
N ILE A 467 -17.82 -7.02 12.50
CA ILE A 467 -17.09 -8.06 11.75
C ILE A 467 -16.00 -8.64 12.63
N LYS A 468 -15.97 -9.98 12.69
CA LYS A 468 -14.81 -10.78 13.07
C LYS A 468 -14.39 -11.59 11.85
N TYR A 469 -13.11 -11.55 11.51
CA TYR A 469 -12.58 -12.24 10.34
C TYR A 469 -11.31 -12.98 10.71
N VAL A 470 -11.21 -14.24 10.33
CA VAL A 470 -10.04 -15.09 10.50
C VAL A 470 -9.59 -15.56 9.14
N ASN A 471 -8.31 -15.39 8.85
CA ASN A 471 -7.68 -15.77 7.61
C ASN A 471 -6.48 -16.67 7.88
N VAL A 472 -6.44 -17.82 7.26
CA VAL A 472 -5.27 -18.69 7.15
C VAL A 472 -5.01 -18.95 5.69
N THR A 473 -3.95 -18.35 5.17
CA THR A 473 -3.59 -18.39 3.74
C THR A 473 -2.19 -18.93 3.58
N SER A 474 -2.00 -19.84 2.65
CA SER A 474 -0.69 -20.23 2.15
C SER A 474 -0.63 -20.04 0.63
N VAL A 475 0.45 -19.45 0.17
CA VAL A 475 0.86 -19.43 -1.23
C VAL A 475 2.19 -20.14 -1.28
N LEU A 476 2.25 -21.28 -1.92
CA LEU A 476 3.46 -22.09 -2.07
C LEU A 476 3.55 -22.56 -3.52
N ASN A 477 4.70 -22.35 -4.16
CA ASN A 477 4.87 -22.71 -5.57
C ASN A 477 3.76 -22.15 -6.48
N ASN A 478 3.40 -20.88 -6.28
CA ASN A 478 2.32 -20.18 -6.98
C ASN A 478 0.90 -20.78 -6.76
N GLN A 479 0.73 -21.76 -5.87
CA GLN A 479 -0.56 -22.32 -5.51
C GLN A 479 -1.10 -21.65 -4.24
N LEU A 480 -2.26 -21.01 -4.37
CA LEU A 480 -2.99 -20.39 -3.28
C LEU A 480 -3.94 -21.39 -2.62
N ASN A 481 -3.87 -21.49 -1.31
CA ASN A 481 -4.88 -22.14 -0.48
C ASN A 481 -5.20 -21.22 0.71
N SER A 482 -6.44 -20.76 0.77
CA SER A 482 -6.89 -19.82 1.80
C SER A 482 -8.17 -20.32 2.45
N LYS A 483 -8.17 -20.35 3.79
CA LYS A 483 -9.37 -20.57 4.60
C LYS A 483 -9.72 -19.24 5.26
N ASN A 484 -10.93 -18.79 5.04
CA ASN A 484 -11.43 -17.54 5.57
C ASN A 484 -12.74 -17.80 6.30
N THR A 485 -12.84 -17.34 7.53
CA THR A 485 -14.08 -17.34 8.30
C THR A 485 -14.49 -15.91 8.58
N LEU A 486 -15.70 -15.56 8.21
CA LEU A 486 -16.28 -14.24 8.40
C LEU A 486 -17.54 -14.35 9.27
N ASP A 487 -17.49 -13.79 10.45
CA ASP A 487 -18.61 -13.62 11.36
C ASP A 487 -19.06 -12.15 11.34
N ILE A 488 -20.37 -11.91 11.20
CA ILE A 488 -20.93 -10.56 11.30
C ILE A 488 -22.02 -10.60 12.35
N GLU A 489 -21.78 -9.92 13.45
CA GLU A 489 -22.72 -9.84 14.57
C GLU A 489 -23.70 -8.69 14.42
N ARG A 490 -24.97 -8.93 14.78
CA ARG A 490 -26.03 -7.92 14.84
C ARG A 490 -26.14 -7.07 13.58
N VAL A 491 -26.02 -7.71 12.40
CA VAL A 491 -26.06 -7.01 11.13
C VAL A 491 -27.45 -6.44 10.84
N LYS A 492 -27.48 -5.15 10.41
CA LYS A 492 -28.71 -4.46 9.98
C LYS A 492 -28.44 -3.71 8.69
N THR A 493 -29.26 -3.93 7.68
CA THR A 493 -29.22 -3.19 6.41
C THR A 493 -29.92 -1.84 6.54
N GLY A 494 -29.44 -0.86 5.76
CA GLY A 494 -30.10 0.43 5.61
C GLY A 494 -31.06 0.47 4.43
N LYS A 495 -31.68 1.62 4.22
CA LYS A 495 -32.55 1.86 3.07
C LYS A 495 -31.75 1.89 1.78
N LYS A 496 -32.34 1.34 0.71
CA LYS A 496 -31.74 1.37 -0.62
C LYS A 496 -31.56 2.81 -1.11
N VAL A 497 -30.37 3.12 -1.61
CA VAL A 497 -30.03 4.44 -2.19
C VAL A 497 -30.15 4.41 -3.72
N LYS A 498 -30.36 5.56 -4.34
CA LYS A 498 -30.38 5.67 -5.80
C LYS A 498 -28.96 5.54 -6.34
N ASN A 499 -28.66 4.50 -7.09
CA ASN A 499 -27.41 4.33 -7.82
C ASN A 499 -27.67 3.49 -9.08
N ALA A 500 -27.57 4.12 -10.25
CA ALA A 500 -27.85 3.50 -11.53
C ALA A 500 -26.81 2.41 -11.93
N THR A 501 -25.60 2.46 -11.36
CA THR A 501 -24.52 1.50 -11.68
C THR A 501 -24.53 0.28 -10.76
N ALA A 502 -25.29 0.32 -9.67
CA ALA A 502 -25.35 -0.76 -8.72
C ALA A 502 -26.18 -1.94 -9.24
N MET A 503 -25.84 -3.14 -8.81
CA MET A 503 -26.65 -4.33 -9.09
C MET A 503 -28.00 -4.22 -8.38
N ASN A 504 -29.07 -4.46 -9.11
CA ASN A 504 -30.42 -4.48 -8.53
C ASN A 504 -30.67 -5.80 -7.81
N LEU A 505 -30.21 -5.92 -6.56
CA LEU A 505 -30.38 -7.11 -5.74
C LEU A 505 -31.23 -6.79 -4.49
N PRO A 506 -32.09 -7.71 -4.03
CA PRO A 506 -32.79 -7.61 -2.76
C PRO A 506 -31.86 -7.95 -1.59
N VAL A 507 -30.88 -7.06 -1.32
CA VAL A 507 -29.86 -7.27 -0.27
C VAL A 507 -30.45 -7.52 1.12
N PRO A 508 -31.53 -6.82 1.55
CA PRO A 508 -32.17 -7.11 2.85
C PRO A 508 -32.65 -8.57 2.94
N LEU A 509 -33.26 -9.11 1.88
CA LEU A 509 -33.69 -10.50 1.84
C LEU A 509 -32.49 -11.46 1.93
N ALA A 510 -31.43 -11.22 1.14
CA ALA A 510 -30.24 -12.04 1.17
C ALA A 510 -29.58 -12.06 2.57
N VAL A 511 -29.48 -10.89 3.21
CA VAL A 511 -28.94 -10.76 4.57
C VAL A 511 -29.82 -11.49 5.58
N SER A 512 -31.16 -11.36 5.48
CA SER A 512 -32.12 -12.05 6.36
C SER A 512 -32.01 -13.57 6.25
N LEU A 513 -31.83 -14.10 5.03
CA LEU A 513 -31.62 -15.54 4.80
C LEU A 513 -30.31 -16.05 5.39
N LEU A 514 -29.24 -15.27 5.32
CA LEU A 514 -27.93 -15.64 5.83
C LEU A 514 -27.82 -15.54 7.35
N LYS A 515 -28.66 -14.74 8.02
CA LYS A 515 -28.68 -14.60 9.48
C LYS A 515 -29.09 -15.90 10.18
N ASP A 516 -28.45 -16.18 11.31
CA ASP A 516 -28.95 -17.14 12.29
C ASP A 516 -30.10 -16.57 13.15
N VAL A 517 -30.63 -17.37 14.09
CA VAL A 517 -31.70 -16.95 15.02
C VAL A 517 -31.27 -15.82 15.97
N LYS A 518 -29.97 -15.58 16.16
CA LYS A 518 -29.40 -14.49 16.97
C LYS A 518 -29.14 -13.24 16.15
N GLY A 519 -29.42 -13.25 14.83
CA GLY A 519 -29.18 -12.14 13.91
C GLY A 519 -27.73 -12.01 13.44
N ASN A 520 -26.91 -13.05 13.56
CA ASN A 520 -25.53 -13.10 13.14
C ASN A 520 -25.40 -13.84 11.80
N ILE A 521 -24.39 -13.50 11.03
CA ILE A 521 -24.03 -14.20 9.80
C ILE A 521 -22.69 -14.88 10.01
N HIS A 522 -22.60 -16.16 9.70
CA HIS A 522 -21.38 -16.95 9.69
C HIS A 522 -21.11 -17.47 8.28
N LEU A 523 -19.91 -17.18 7.74
CA LEU A 523 -19.52 -17.60 6.39
C LEU A 523 -18.11 -18.20 6.41
N ASP A 524 -18.00 -19.42 5.90
CA ASP A 524 -16.74 -20.03 5.53
C ASP A 524 -16.46 -19.81 4.06
N ILE A 525 -15.34 -19.16 3.75
CA ILE A 525 -15.00 -18.71 2.39
C ILE A 525 -13.66 -19.33 1.98
N PRO A 526 -13.61 -20.59 1.57
CA PRO A 526 -12.39 -21.17 1.03
C PRO A 526 -12.07 -20.57 -0.34
N VAL A 527 -10.81 -20.17 -0.54
CA VAL A 527 -10.29 -19.67 -1.81
C VAL A 527 -9.10 -20.51 -2.23
N LYS A 528 -9.13 -21.04 -3.43
CA LYS A 528 -8.05 -21.83 -4.04
C LYS A 528 -7.80 -21.33 -5.46
N GLY A 529 -6.55 -21.39 -5.92
CA GLY A 529 -6.22 -21.02 -7.28
C GLY A 529 -4.71 -21.00 -7.54
N SER A 530 -4.33 -20.83 -8.80
CA SER A 530 -2.95 -20.61 -9.20
C SER A 530 -2.68 -19.13 -9.44
N LEU A 531 -1.58 -18.61 -8.92
CA LEU A 531 -1.10 -17.25 -9.20
C LEU A 531 -0.50 -17.11 -10.61
N ASP A 532 -0.22 -18.22 -11.28
CA ASP A 532 0.22 -18.21 -12.68
C ASP A 532 -0.93 -17.95 -13.67
N ASP A 533 -2.19 -18.05 -13.20
CA ASP A 533 -3.35 -17.66 -14.01
C ASP A 533 -3.38 -16.13 -14.16
N PRO A 534 -3.19 -15.60 -15.38
CA PRO A 534 -3.21 -14.15 -15.62
C PRO A 534 -4.54 -13.47 -15.29
N LYS A 535 -5.61 -14.24 -15.12
CA LYS A 535 -6.92 -13.75 -14.69
C LYS A 535 -7.10 -13.71 -13.18
N PHE A 536 -6.16 -14.30 -12.41
CA PHE A 536 -6.25 -14.39 -10.97
C PHE A 536 -5.92 -13.04 -10.31
N ARG A 537 -6.91 -12.42 -9.65
CA ARG A 537 -6.77 -11.17 -8.91
C ARG A 537 -7.37 -11.34 -7.52
N TRP A 538 -6.56 -11.29 -6.46
CA TRP A 538 -6.96 -11.50 -5.07
C TRP A 538 -8.21 -10.71 -4.65
N GLY A 539 -8.17 -9.40 -4.77
CA GLY A 539 -9.30 -8.55 -4.40
C GLY A 539 -10.56 -8.84 -5.19
N LYS A 540 -10.41 -9.18 -6.49
CA LYS A 540 -11.51 -9.57 -7.35
C LYS A 540 -12.09 -10.93 -6.95
N VAL A 541 -11.24 -11.89 -6.58
CA VAL A 541 -11.68 -13.24 -6.16
C VAL A 541 -12.43 -13.18 -4.84
N VAL A 542 -11.90 -12.52 -3.82
CA VAL A 542 -12.60 -12.34 -2.53
C VAL A 542 -13.93 -11.63 -2.72
N TRP A 543 -13.94 -10.54 -3.46
CA TRP A 543 -15.19 -9.82 -3.78
C TRP A 543 -16.17 -10.69 -4.57
N GLN A 544 -15.70 -11.47 -5.52
CA GLN A 544 -16.56 -12.35 -6.32
C GLN A 544 -17.21 -13.46 -5.49
N VAL A 545 -16.49 -13.99 -4.48
CA VAL A 545 -17.07 -14.97 -3.55
C VAL A 545 -18.17 -14.32 -2.71
N VAL A 546 -17.93 -13.17 -2.11
CA VAL A 546 -18.93 -12.41 -1.33
C VAL A 546 -20.12 -12.03 -2.22
N LYS A 547 -19.85 -11.49 -3.41
CA LYS A 547 -20.87 -11.17 -4.40
C LYS A 547 -21.72 -12.40 -4.75
N ASN A 548 -21.08 -13.53 -5.05
CA ASN A 548 -21.78 -14.76 -5.43
C ASN A 548 -22.67 -15.29 -4.30
N LEU A 549 -22.25 -15.15 -3.03
CA LEU A 549 -23.08 -15.51 -1.88
C LEU A 549 -24.32 -14.62 -1.79
N ILE A 550 -24.16 -13.31 -1.90
CA ILE A 550 -25.28 -12.35 -1.90
C ILE A 550 -26.20 -12.61 -3.10
N VAL A 551 -25.63 -12.79 -4.29
CA VAL A 551 -26.40 -13.06 -5.51
C VAL A 551 -27.16 -14.38 -5.38
N LYS A 552 -26.53 -15.46 -4.94
CA LYS A 552 -27.20 -16.76 -4.75
C LYS A 552 -28.33 -16.66 -3.72
N ALA A 553 -28.10 -15.98 -2.59
CA ALA A 553 -29.13 -15.77 -1.58
C ALA A 553 -30.30 -14.92 -2.10
N ALA A 554 -30.01 -13.94 -2.97
CA ALA A 554 -31.00 -13.04 -3.55
C ALA A 554 -31.78 -13.66 -4.71
N THR A 555 -31.13 -14.48 -5.56
CA THR A 555 -31.72 -15.02 -6.82
C THR A 555 -32.30 -16.42 -6.68
N ALA A 556 -31.87 -17.17 -5.68
CA ALA A 556 -32.40 -18.52 -5.43
C ALA A 556 -32.73 -18.73 -3.93
N PRO A 557 -33.64 -17.90 -3.36
CA PRO A 557 -33.95 -17.93 -1.92
C PRO A 557 -34.50 -19.27 -1.49
N PHE A 558 -35.34 -19.89 -2.30
CA PHE A 558 -35.98 -21.20 -2.01
C PHE A 558 -34.98 -22.35 -1.99
N ARG A 559 -33.97 -22.34 -2.86
CA ARG A 559 -32.88 -23.32 -2.85
C ARG A 559 -32.02 -23.19 -1.58
N LEU A 560 -31.76 -21.99 -1.16
CA LEU A 560 -31.01 -21.72 0.09
C LEU A 560 -31.84 -22.23 1.29
N ILE A 561 -33.13 -21.92 1.33
CA ILE A 561 -34.06 -22.40 2.36
C ILE A 561 -34.12 -23.93 2.38
N ALA A 562 -34.28 -24.58 1.23
CA ALA A 562 -34.31 -26.04 1.09
C ALA A 562 -33.01 -26.68 1.65
N ASN A 563 -31.85 -26.06 1.37
CA ASN A 563 -30.56 -26.52 1.91
C ASN A 563 -30.43 -26.33 3.43
N LEU A 564 -30.99 -25.25 3.99
CA LEU A 564 -30.91 -24.96 5.43
C LEU A 564 -31.91 -25.74 6.27
N PHE A 565 -33.13 -25.99 5.75
CA PHE A 565 -34.25 -26.60 6.47
C PHE A 565 -34.57 -28.04 6.03
N GLY A 566 -33.89 -28.51 5.00
CA GLY A 566 -34.14 -29.79 4.37
C GLY A 566 -35.36 -29.76 3.44
N GLY A 567 -35.30 -30.50 2.36
CA GLY A 567 -36.38 -30.57 1.35
C GLY A 567 -35.87 -30.20 -0.03
N LYS A 568 -36.83 -30.05 -0.95
CA LYS A 568 -36.58 -29.60 -2.33
C LYS A 568 -37.02 -28.14 -2.50
N GLU A 569 -36.50 -27.47 -3.48
CA GLU A 569 -36.84 -26.07 -3.79
C GLU A 569 -38.34 -25.89 -4.04
N GLU A 570 -38.94 -26.88 -4.69
CA GLU A 570 -40.37 -26.94 -5.02
C GLU A 570 -41.25 -27.00 -3.76
N ASP A 571 -40.75 -27.59 -2.66
CA ASP A 571 -41.47 -27.66 -1.37
C ASP A 571 -41.70 -26.29 -0.71
N PHE A 572 -41.14 -25.22 -1.28
CA PHE A 572 -41.20 -23.85 -0.73
C PHE A 572 -41.71 -22.81 -1.71
N LYS A 573 -41.91 -23.16 -3.02
CA LYS A 573 -42.24 -22.19 -4.05
C LYS A 573 -43.73 -22.04 -4.28
N GLU A 574 -44.50 -23.12 -4.24
CA GLU A 574 -45.86 -23.17 -4.69
C GLU A 574 -46.69 -24.09 -3.81
N VAL A 575 -47.97 -23.73 -3.60
CA VAL A 575 -48.96 -24.59 -2.94
C VAL A 575 -50.07 -24.83 -3.94
N TYR A 576 -50.23 -26.05 -4.43
CA TYR A 576 -51.24 -26.43 -5.45
C TYR A 576 -52.53 -26.86 -4.79
N PHE A 577 -53.67 -26.40 -5.35
CA PHE A 577 -55.04 -26.78 -5.01
C PHE A 577 -55.72 -27.43 -6.18
N GLU A 578 -56.84 -28.11 -5.94
CA GLU A 578 -57.75 -28.53 -6.99
C GLU A 578 -58.76 -27.43 -7.29
N TYR A 579 -59.35 -27.44 -8.46
CA TYR A 579 -60.41 -26.52 -8.80
C TYR A 579 -61.57 -26.62 -7.79
N VAL A 580 -62.09 -25.47 -7.38
CA VAL A 580 -63.19 -25.35 -6.36
C VAL A 580 -62.82 -25.89 -4.99
N GLN A 581 -61.60 -26.30 -4.76
CA GLN A 581 -61.13 -26.77 -3.44
C GLN A 581 -61.00 -25.60 -2.46
N LEU A 582 -61.65 -25.71 -1.29
CA LEU A 582 -61.60 -24.72 -0.22
C LEU A 582 -60.76 -25.19 0.99
N GLY A 583 -60.70 -26.47 1.25
CA GLY A 583 -60.06 -27.07 2.42
C GLY A 583 -58.55 -27.24 2.29
N ILE A 584 -57.86 -27.14 3.41
CA ILE A 584 -56.43 -27.39 3.51
C ILE A 584 -56.17 -28.86 3.83
N GLU A 585 -55.66 -29.60 2.85
CA GLU A 585 -55.32 -31.03 2.95
C GLU A 585 -53.89 -31.23 3.50
N PRO A 586 -53.49 -32.45 3.90
CA PRO A 586 -52.16 -32.76 4.39
C PRO A 586 -51.02 -32.34 3.46
N LYS A 587 -51.19 -32.41 2.14
CA LYS A 587 -50.20 -31.97 1.14
C LYS A 587 -49.93 -30.46 1.21
N HIS A 588 -50.97 -29.64 1.44
CA HIS A 588 -50.86 -28.18 1.60
C HIS A 588 -50.23 -27.84 2.94
N ARG A 589 -50.62 -28.56 4.03
CA ARG A 589 -50.06 -28.37 5.37
C ARG A 589 -48.55 -28.55 5.39
N LYS A 590 -48.02 -29.57 4.70
CA LYS A 590 -46.58 -29.82 4.64
C LYS A 590 -45.79 -28.60 4.13
N VAL A 591 -46.23 -27.97 3.05
CA VAL A 591 -45.56 -26.80 2.47
C VAL A 591 -45.72 -25.59 3.40
N LEU A 592 -46.92 -25.28 3.87
CA LEU A 592 -47.20 -24.17 4.77
C LEU A 592 -46.46 -24.32 6.09
N ASP A 593 -46.31 -25.52 6.64
CA ASP A 593 -45.57 -25.80 7.85
C ASP A 593 -44.07 -25.54 7.71
N ASN A 594 -43.51 -25.94 6.58
CA ASN A 594 -42.11 -25.66 6.28
C ASN A 594 -41.86 -24.16 6.15
N LEU A 595 -42.73 -23.41 5.50
CA LEU A 595 -42.65 -21.96 5.41
C LEU A 595 -42.81 -21.30 6.77
N CYS A 596 -43.73 -21.75 7.61
CA CYS A 596 -43.88 -21.26 8.98
C CYS A 596 -42.62 -21.49 9.82
N LYS A 597 -42.00 -22.66 9.72
CA LYS A 597 -40.69 -22.93 10.41
C LYS A 597 -39.63 -21.95 9.96
N VAL A 598 -39.53 -21.64 8.65
CA VAL A 598 -38.60 -20.65 8.12
C VAL A 598 -38.86 -19.26 8.74
N LEU A 599 -40.15 -18.83 8.72
CA LEU A 599 -40.52 -17.51 9.26
C LEU A 599 -40.30 -17.43 10.77
N GLN A 600 -40.52 -18.48 11.53
CA GLN A 600 -40.23 -18.52 12.97
C GLN A 600 -38.75 -18.35 13.26
N GLN A 601 -37.86 -18.97 12.45
CA GLN A 601 -36.42 -18.84 12.62
C GLN A 601 -35.81 -17.58 11.99
N LYS A 602 -36.56 -16.90 11.13
CA LYS A 602 -36.15 -15.66 10.44
C LYS A 602 -37.13 -14.52 10.77
N PRO A 603 -36.99 -13.86 11.95
CA PRO A 603 -37.98 -12.87 12.43
C PRO A 603 -38.19 -11.67 11.49
N GLU A 604 -37.22 -11.33 10.66
CA GLU A 604 -37.27 -10.18 9.73
C GLU A 604 -37.93 -10.55 8.38
N MET A 605 -38.23 -11.82 8.12
CA MET A 605 -38.83 -12.23 6.84
C MET A 605 -40.34 -12.14 6.84
N LYS A 606 -40.88 -11.78 5.69
CA LYS A 606 -42.32 -11.77 5.39
C LYS A 606 -42.58 -12.66 4.20
N MET A 607 -43.78 -13.29 4.20
CA MET A 607 -44.27 -14.15 3.12
C MET A 607 -45.43 -13.49 2.45
N GLU A 608 -45.46 -13.51 1.13
CA GLU A 608 -46.61 -13.16 0.31
C GLU A 608 -47.08 -14.37 -0.44
N LEU A 609 -48.34 -14.72 -0.31
CA LEU A 609 -49.04 -15.80 -0.99
C LEU A 609 -49.94 -15.18 -2.05
N ILE A 610 -49.62 -15.42 -3.33
CA ILE A 610 -50.38 -14.88 -4.45
C ILE A 610 -51.16 -16.03 -5.10
N GLN A 611 -52.49 -15.99 -4.98
CA GLN A 611 -53.36 -16.99 -5.55
C GLN A 611 -53.48 -16.77 -7.07
N GLU A 612 -53.13 -17.78 -7.85
CA GLU A 612 -53.29 -17.83 -9.29
C GLU A 612 -54.22 -19.01 -9.66
N THR A 613 -55.17 -18.78 -10.57
CA THR A 613 -56.02 -19.81 -11.12
C THR A 613 -56.37 -19.49 -12.57
N ASN A 614 -56.77 -20.51 -13.35
CA ASN A 614 -57.47 -20.29 -14.61
C ASN A 614 -58.93 -20.02 -14.28
N LEU A 615 -59.39 -18.79 -14.50
CA LEU A 615 -60.74 -18.34 -14.15
C LEU A 615 -61.84 -19.06 -14.98
N GLU A 616 -61.52 -19.42 -16.21
CA GLU A 616 -62.44 -20.15 -17.10
C GLU A 616 -62.61 -21.60 -16.66
N ASP A 617 -61.53 -22.30 -16.38
CA ASP A 617 -61.56 -23.68 -15.90
C ASP A 617 -62.22 -23.77 -14.52
N GLU A 618 -61.87 -22.81 -13.58
CA GLU A 618 -62.51 -22.74 -12.25
C GLU A 618 -64.04 -22.56 -12.40
N ALA A 619 -64.45 -21.66 -13.32
CA ALA A 619 -65.86 -21.41 -13.61
C ALA A 619 -66.53 -22.62 -14.21
N SER A 620 -65.86 -23.33 -15.11
CA SER A 620 -66.37 -24.56 -15.75
C SER A 620 -66.63 -25.69 -14.76
N VAL A 621 -65.66 -26.01 -13.91
CA VAL A 621 -65.76 -26.98 -12.83
C VAL A 621 -66.86 -26.57 -11.82
N LEU A 622 -66.93 -25.30 -11.48
CA LEU A 622 -68.03 -24.81 -10.63
C LEU A 622 -69.41 -24.92 -11.24
N ALA A 623 -69.52 -24.61 -12.55
CA ALA A 623 -70.77 -24.75 -13.29
C ALA A 623 -71.31 -26.19 -13.34
N VAL A 624 -70.37 -27.14 -13.59
CA VAL A 624 -70.69 -28.55 -13.56
C VAL A 624 -71.13 -28.96 -12.15
N ASN A 625 -70.43 -28.60 -11.11
CA ASN A 625 -70.81 -28.95 -9.73
C ASN A 625 -72.15 -28.38 -9.32
N GLU A 626 -72.43 -27.12 -9.65
CA GLU A 626 -73.75 -26.53 -9.34
C GLU A 626 -74.86 -27.07 -10.19
N THR A 627 -74.59 -27.44 -11.40
CA THR A 627 -75.61 -28.17 -12.27
C THR A 627 -75.88 -29.56 -11.75
N LYS A 628 -74.87 -30.31 -11.27
CA LYS A 628 -75.03 -31.60 -10.60
C LYS A 628 -75.83 -31.46 -9.29
N LYS A 629 -75.61 -30.40 -8.50
CA LYS A 629 -76.43 -30.12 -7.32
C LYS A 629 -77.89 -29.91 -7.68
N LYS A 630 -78.20 -29.14 -8.74
CA LYS A 630 -79.51 -28.91 -9.23
C LYS A 630 -80.17 -30.23 -9.68
N TYR A 631 -79.40 -31.12 -10.34
CA TYR A 631 -79.87 -32.46 -10.75
C TYR A 631 -80.20 -33.36 -9.55
N LEU A 632 -79.31 -33.38 -8.55
CA LEU A 632 -79.41 -34.14 -7.32
C LEU A 632 -80.34 -33.47 -6.24
N GLN A 633 -81.01 -32.38 -6.60
CA GLN A 633 -81.86 -31.58 -5.71
C GLN A 633 -81.19 -31.17 -4.41
N LEU A 634 -79.90 -30.87 -4.50
CA LEU A 634 -79.13 -30.35 -3.38
C LEU A 634 -79.17 -28.80 -3.34
N PRO A 635 -79.02 -28.15 -2.16
CA PRO A 635 -79.03 -26.68 -2.05
C PRO A 635 -78.01 -26.05 -2.94
N ALA A 636 -78.37 -25.01 -3.70
CA ALA A 636 -77.45 -24.23 -4.51
C ALA A 636 -76.57 -23.37 -3.59
N GLY A 637 -75.24 -23.19 -3.88
CA GLY A 637 -74.34 -22.34 -3.13
C GLY A 637 -73.94 -22.83 -1.73
N GLY A 638 -74.46 -24.01 -1.28
CA GLY A 638 -74.16 -24.55 0.05
C GLY A 638 -72.70 -25.02 0.20
N ALA A 639 -72.26 -25.19 1.44
CA ALA A 639 -70.91 -25.67 1.78
C ALA A 639 -70.61 -27.04 1.06
N MET A 640 -69.45 -27.17 0.48
CA MET A 640 -68.96 -28.42 -0.11
C MET A 640 -68.49 -29.36 1.02
N THR A 641 -69.47 -30.01 1.71
CA THR A 641 -69.18 -31.03 2.72
C THR A 641 -68.55 -32.27 2.05
N ALA A 642 -67.84 -33.07 2.80
CA ALA A 642 -67.27 -34.34 2.29
C ALA A 642 -68.38 -35.28 1.69
N GLU A 643 -69.55 -35.25 2.30
CA GLU A 643 -70.71 -36.02 1.85
C GLU A 643 -71.28 -35.48 0.52
N VAL A 644 -71.42 -34.14 0.41
CA VAL A 644 -71.85 -33.50 -0.86
C VAL A 644 -70.82 -33.75 -1.95
N LYS A 645 -69.54 -33.62 -1.64
CA LYS A 645 -68.47 -33.91 -2.60
C LYS A 645 -68.48 -35.33 -3.07
N ALA A 646 -68.64 -36.36 -2.20
CA ALA A 646 -68.69 -37.71 -2.54
C ALA A 646 -69.90 -38.01 -3.46
N ARG A 647 -71.02 -37.36 -3.22
CA ARG A 647 -72.26 -37.53 -4.10
C ARG A 647 -72.06 -36.88 -5.48
N LEU A 648 -71.36 -35.75 -5.57
CA LEU A 648 -71.05 -35.10 -6.85
C LEU A 648 -70.00 -35.89 -7.64
N ASP A 649 -68.99 -36.45 -6.96
CA ASP A 649 -67.93 -37.27 -7.58
C ASP A 649 -68.45 -38.61 -8.06
N SER A 650 -69.48 -39.18 -7.40
CA SER A 650 -70.14 -40.42 -7.81
C SER A 650 -71.03 -40.29 -9.11
N LEU A 651 -71.30 -39.05 -9.57
CA LEU A 651 -72.03 -38.76 -10.77
C LEU A 651 -71.06 -38.32 -11.88
N PRO A 652 -70.68 -39.18 -12.85
CA PRO A 652 -69.85 -38.81 -13.95
C PRO A 652 -70.51 -37.76 -14.85
N GLU A 653 -69.71 -36.88 -15.46
CA GLU A 653 -70.22 -35.87 -16.42
C GLU A 653 -70.77 -36.51 -17.71
N THR A 654 -70.39 -37.75 -17.98
CA THR A 654 -70.81 -38.57 -19.07
C THR A 654 -72.04 -39.41 -18.73
N ASP A 655 -72.60 -39.34 -17.52
CA ASP A 655 -73.80 -40.04 -17.13
C ASP A 655 -74.95 -39.68 -18.06
N SER A 656 -75.62 -40.69 -18.65
CA SER A 656 -76.61 -40.52 -19.69
C SER A 656 -77.85 -39.70 -19.21
N LEU A 657 -78.28 -39.90 -17.97
CA LEU A 657 -79.41 -39.17 -17.40
C LEU A 657 -79.05 -37.76 -17.05
N PHE A 658 -77.86 -37.54 -16.57
CA PHE A 658 -77.33 -36.17 -16.30
C PHE A 658 -77.12 -35.38 -17.61
N VAL A 659 -76.55 -35.99 -18.63
CA VAL A 659 -76.42 -35.40 -19.98
C VAL A 659 -77.78 -35.05 -20.57
N LYS A 660 -78.81 -35.95 -20.46
CA LYS A 660 -80.14 -35.64 -20.86
C LYS A 660 -80.76 -34.47 -20.09
N PHE A 661 -80.58 -34.37 -18.79
CA PHE A 661 -80.99 -33.26 -17.94
C PHE A 661 -80.43 -31.93 -18.39
N VAL A 662 -79.13 -31.91 -18.71
CA VAL A 662 -78.40 -30.73 -19.21
C VAL A 662 -78.93 -30.30 -20.57
N ASN A 663 -79.04 -31.26 -21.52
CA ASN A 663 -79.54 -31.01 -22.89
C ASN A 663 -81.01 -30.48 -22.93
N GLN A 664 -81.89 -30.94 -22.06
CA GLN A 664 -83.27 -30.45 -21.95
C GLN A 664 -83.36 -28.98 -21.56
N ARG A 665 -82.35 -28.42 -20.86
CA ARG A 665 -82.32 -27.04 -20.40
C ARG A 665 -81.66 -26.04 -21.38
N ILE A 666 -81.10 -26.61 -22.48
CA ILE A 666 -80.41 -25.82 -23.52
C ILE A 666 -81.08 -25.99 -24.86
N SER A 667 -82.30 -26.58 -24.92
CA SER A 667 -82.98 -26.79 -26.17
C SER A 667 -83.08 -25.56 -27.05
N GLY A 668 -82.50 -25.65 -28.28
CA GLY A 668 -82.44 -24.60 -29.27
C GLY A 668 -81.05 -23.97 -29.56
N GLN A 669 -79.99 -24.38 -28.87
CA GLN A 669 -78.65 -23.91 -29.14
C GLN A 669 -77.75 -25.05 -29.66
N THR A 670 -77.23 -24.86 -30.88
CA THR A 670 -76.42 -25.87 -31.59
C THR A 670 -74.89 -25.68 -31.47
N ASP A 671 -74.44 -24.57 -30.84
CA ASP A 671 -73.03 -24.14 -30.85
C ASP A 671 -72.21 -24.65 -29.65
N LEU A 672 -72.86 -25.41 -28.72
CA LEU A 672 -72.17 -25.89 -27.49
C LEU A 672 -71.84 -27.38 -27.64
N HIS A 673 -70.58 -27.73 -27.65
CA HIS A 673 -70.09 -29.08 -27.94
C HIS A 673 -69.84 -29.93 -26.69
N SER A 674 -69.42 -29.31 -25.58
CA SER A 674 -69.16 -30.05 -24.34
C SER A 674 -70.25 -29.92 -23.27
N THR A 675 -70.34 -30.89 -22.34
CA THR A 675 -71.22 -30.83 -21.18
C THR A 675 -70.90 -29.67 -20.27
N GLU A 676 -69.64 -29.39 -20.14
CA GLU A 676 -69.15 -28.23 -19.34
C GLU A 676 -69.63 -26.90 -19.92
N GLU A 677 -69.49 -26.65 -21.22
CA GLU A 677 -69.95 -25.39 -21.86
C GLU A 677 -71.46 -25.22 -21.66
N LYS A 678 -72.24 -26.34 -21.77
CA LYS A 678 -73.66 -26.32 -21.48
C LYS A 678 -73.98 -25.98 -20.03
N CYS A 679 -73.25 -26.51 -19.06
CA CYS A 679 -73.36 -26.16 -17.63
C CYS A 679 -73.07 -24.73 -17.39
N VAL A 680 -71.99 -24.14 -17.98
CA VAL A 680 -71.64 -22.74 -17.91
C VAL A 680 -72.78 -21.86 -18.41
N ARG A 681 -73.43 -22.26 -19.47
CA ARG A 681 -74.58 -21.53 -20.02
C ARG A 681 -75.82 -21.61 -19.14
N ILE A 682 -76.10 -22.77 -18.51
CA ILE A 682 -77.19 -22.95 -17.56
C ILE A 682 -77.10 -22.09 -16.32
N ILE A 683 -75.95 -21.94 -15.85
CA ILE A 683 -75.62 -21.12 -14.60
C ILE A 683 -75.55 -19.64 -14.94
N GLY A 684 -74.95 -19.28 -16.08
CA GLY A 684 -74.71 -17.90 -16.52
C GLY A 684 -73.36 -17.33 -16.09
N LYS A 685 -72.69 -16.68 -17.04
CA LYS A 685 -71.31 -16.16 -16.85
C LYS A 685 -71.17 -15.17 -15.71
N GLU A 686 -72.17 -14.28 -15.50
CA GLU A 686 -72.13 -13.28 -14.44
C GLU A 686 -72.19 -13.89 -13.02
N SER A 687 -73.06 -14.92 -12.85
CA SER A 687 -73.14 -15.66 -11.59
C SER A 687 -71.85 -16.43 -11.32
N LEU A 688 -71.30 -17.08 -12.35
CA LEU A 688 -70.04 -17.82 -12.23
C LEU A 688 -68.89 -16.92 -11.87
N SER A 689 -68.75 -15.73 -12.47
CA SER A 689 -67.67 -14.77 -12.09
C SER A 689 -67.74 -14.38 -10.62
N LYS A 690 -68.93 -14.12 -10.09
CA LYS A 690 -69.13 -13.83 -8.67
C LYS A 690 -68.76 -15.01 -7.77
N TRP A 691 -69.18 -16.19 -8.14
CA TRP A 691 -68.91 -17.42 -7.38
C TRP A 691 -67.46 -17.84 -7.43
N VAL A 692 -66.78 -17.69 -8.56
CA VAL A 692 -65.32 -17.94 -8.66
C VAL A 692 -64.59 -16.98 -7.75
N ALA A 693 -64.95 -15.67 -7.72
CA ALA A 693 -64.36 -14.71 -6.80
C ALA A 693 -64.59 -15.09 -5.32
N GLU A 694 -65.79 -15.60 -4.99
CA GLU A 694 -66.10 -16.09 -3.64
C GLU A 694 -65.31 -17.36 -3.29
N VAL A 695 -65.11 -18.31 -4.21
CA VAL A 695 -64.25 -19.48 -4.01
C VAL A 695 -62.82 -19.05 -3.73
N MET A 696 -62.27 -18.13 -4.52
CA MET A 696 -60.93 -17.63 -4.33
C MET A 696 -60.79 -16.94 -2.96
N GLU A 697 -61.76 -16.13 -2.54
CA GLU A 697 -61.73 -15.43 -1.24
C GLU A 697 -61.83 -16.44 -0.09
N ARG A 698 -62.73 -17.41 -0.15
CA ARG A 698 -62.87 -18.48 0.87
C ARG A 698 -61.57 -19.30 0.99
N ARG A 699 -60.89 -19.57 -0.14
CA ARG A 699 -59.61 -20.28 -0.16
C ARG A 699 -58.53 -19.44 0.54
N ASN A 700 -58.47 -18.10 0.28
CA ASN A 700 -57.60 -17.18 0.98
C ASN A 700 -57.89 -17.17 2.50
N GLN A 701 -59.15 -17.13 2.88
CA GLN A 701 -59.57 -17.16 4.32
C GLN A 701 -59.18 -18.50 4.97
N ALA A 702 -59.30 -19.63 4.29
CA ALA A 702 -58.88 -20.93 4.82
C ALA A 702 -57.36 -20.97 5.08
N VAL A 703 -56.55 -20.47 4.13
CA VAL A 703 -55.12 -20.38 4.31
C VAL A 703 -54.76 -19.40 5.42
N ALA A 704 -55.38 -18.20 5.49
CA ALA A 704 -55.17 -17.23 6.54
C ALA A 704 -55.49 -17.79 7.93
N ASN A 705 -56.63 -18.49 8.06
CA ASN A 705 -57.05 -19.12 9.32
C ASN A 705 -56.03 -20.18 9.76
N TYR A 706 -55.55 -21.01 8.81
CA TYR A 706 -54.54 -22.00 9.10
C TYR A 706 -53.27 -21.38 9.66
N LEU A 707 -52.72 -20.34 8.99
CA LEU A 707 -51.53 -19.63 9.41
C LEU A 707 -51.72 -18.94 10.79
N ARG A 708 -52.88 -18.31 11.02
CA ARG A 708 -53.16 -17.56 12.23
C ARG A 708 -53.44 -18.50 13.42
N THR A 709 -54.37 -19.45 13.24
CA THR A 709 -54.93 -20.24 14.36
C THR A 709 -54.09 -21.47 14.67
N GLU A 710 -53.72 -22.23 13.63
CA GLU A 710 -52.97 -23.50 13.84
C GLU A 710 -51.48 -23.26 13.95
N LYS A 711 -50.92 -22.25 13.26
CA LYS A 711 -49.48 -21.95 13.26
C LYS A 711 -49.10 -20.74 14.11
N GLN A 712 -50.06 -20.01 14.63
CA GLN A 712 -49.86 -18.82 15.47
C GLN A 712 -48.94 -17.76 14.84
N LEU A 713 -48.99 -17.68 13.50
CA LEU A 713 -48.15 -16.70 12.76
C LEU A 713 -48.81 -15.31 12.83
N PRO A 714 -48.09 -14.27 13.28
CA PRO A 714 -48.67 -12.92 13.35
C PRO A 714 -49.07 -12.38 11.96
N ASP A 715 -50.14 -11.63 11.91
CA ASP A 715 -50.72 -11.09 10.64
C ASP A 715 -49.77 -10.17 9.89
N ASN A 716 -48.83 -9.51 10.56
CA ASN A 716 -47.80 -8.66 9.93
C ASN A 716 -46.66 -9.44 9.27
N ARG A 717 -46.71 -10.79 9.36
CA ARG A 717 -45.65 -11.67 8.82
C ARG A 717 -46.00 -12.29 7.49
N TYR A 718 -47.29 -12.19 7.09
CA TYR A 718 -47.76 -12.73 5.80
C TYR A 718 -48.80 -11.82 5.16
N VAL A 719 -48.91 -11.90 3.85
CA VAL A 719 -49.94 -11.24 3.05
C VAL A 719 -50.50 -12.30 2.08
N ILE A 720 -51.81 -12.41 2.01
CA ILE A 720 -52.51 -13.28 1.06
C ILE A 720 -53.33 -12.40 0.12
N LYS A 721 -53.18 -12.59 -1.17
CA LYS A 721 -53.92 -11.83 -2.19
C LYS A 721 -54.11 -12.64 -3.45
N ASN A 722 -55.10 -12.26 -4.28
CA ASN A 722 -55.28 -12.81 -5.62
C ASN A 722 -54.28 -12.15 -6.58
N ALA A 723 -53.81 -12.88 -7.58
CA ALA A 723 -53.08 -12.34 -8.70
C ALA A 723 -53.94 -11.32 -9.47
N LYS A 724 -53.32 -10.34 -10.08
CA LYS A 724 -54.01 -9.39 -10.96
C LYS A 724 -54.62 -10.13 -12.16
N PRO A 725 -55.67 -9.62 -12.78
CA PRO A 725 -56.33 -10.28 -13.91
C PRO A 725 -55.40 -10.67 -15.08
N ASP A 726 -54.41 -9.82 -15.36
CA ASP A 726 -53.37 -10.03 -16.38
C ASP A 726 -52.32 -11.08 -16.00
N MET A 727 -52.26 -11.43 -14.72
CA MET A 727 -51.34 -12.43 -14.14
C MET A 727 -52.00 -13.74 -13.78
N GLN A 728 -53.32 -13.91 -14.06
CA GLN A 728 -53.97 -15.17 -13.86
C GLN A 728 -53.53 -16.21 -14.90
N LEU A 729 -53.71 -17.51 -14.60
CA LEU A 729 -53.27 -18.59 -15.47
C LEU A 729 -54.05 -18.57 -16.79
N GLN A 730 -53.34 -18.45 -17.90
CA GLN A 730 -53.90 -18.43 -19.26
C GLN A 730 -54.05 -19.84 -19.86
N ARG A 731 -53.40 -20.82 -19.27
CA ARG A 731 -53.47 -22.23 -19.70
C ARG A 731 -54.11 -23.07 -18.61
N SER A 732 -54.73 -24.16 -18.99
CA SER A 732 -55.29 -25.12 -18.05
C SER A 732 -54.17 -25.65 -17.14
N ALA A 733 -54.23 -25.30 -15.88
CA ALA A 733 -53.31 -25.70 -14.83
C ALA A 733 -54.00 -25.55 -13.46
N PRO A 734 -53.74 -26.45 -12.49
CA PRO A 734 -54.39 -26.40 -11.19
C PRO A 734 -54.14 -25.08 -10.47
N PRO A 735 -55.13 -24.58 -9.71
CA PRO A 735 -54.97 -23.39 -8.90
C PRO A 735 -53.77 -23.52 -7.94
N LYS A 736 -53.05 -22.42 -7.71
CA LYS A 736 -51.90 -22.44 -6.84
C LYS A 736 -51.69 -21.12 -6.11
N TYR A 737 -50.94 -21.16 -5.05
CA TYR A 737 -50.32 -19.99 -4.47
C TYR A 737 -48.85 -19.93 -4.88
N LEU A 738 -48.46 -18.84 -5.51
CA LEU A 738 -47.06 -18.48 -5.64
C LEU A 738 -46.57 -17.84 -4.34
N ILE A 739 -45.39 -18.26 -3.90
CA ILE A 739 -44.79 -17.78 -2.65
C ILE A 739 -43.70 -16.80 -2.97
N ASN A 740 -43.83 -15.57 -2.48
CA ASN A 740 -42.80 -14.57 -2.52
C ASN A 740 -42.28 -14.30 -1.08
N LEU A 741 -40.97 -14.20 -0.94
CA LEU A 741 -40.35 -13.90 0.30
C LEU A 741 -39.71 -12.51 0.23
N SER A 742 -39.87 -11.72 1.28
CA SER A 742 -39.26 -10.40 1.44
C SER A 742 -38.69 -10.25 2.85
N ALA A 743 -37.78 -9.31 3.05
CA ALA A 743 -37.38 -8.88 4.38
C ALA A 743 -38.19 -7.67 4.79
N GLY A 744 -38.71 -7.66 6.02
CA GLY A 744 -39.34 -6.50 6.60
C GLY A 744 -38.35 -5.33 6.73
N GLU A 745 -38.79 -4.10 6.51
CA GLU A 745 -38.01 -2.90 6.72
C GLU A 745 -37.66 -2.69 8.21
#